data_2c416997264402ea64b995b36b1649dc
#
_entry.id   2c416997264402ea64b995b36b1649dc
#
_cell.length_a   1.000
_cell.length_b   1.000
_cell.length_c   1.000
_cell.angle_alpha   90.00
_cell.angle_beta   90.00
_cell.angle_gamma   90.00
#
_symmetry.space_group_name_H-M   'P 1'
#
loop_
_entity.id
_entity.type
_entity.pdbx_description
1 polymer ?
#
loop_
_entity_poly.entity_id
_entity_poly.type
_entity_poly.pdbx_seq_one_letter_code
_entity_poly.pdbx_strand_id
1 'polypeptide(L)'
;MRHHPARRATARLGVIITAAAVAVTTAAAAASTEPARAGSAADLAQGSAARRVLLVNGDQLVQGAPGAPAAVRVLAGAGNSLAGAMLALGSGPERLVVPRVAVPYLGRGLDPALFKISSLLPAEAGGRLPVTVSYQGPVPSLPGVRLTSASGGVARGYLTAAGARVFGVALAGQFVADHARGSYGQDGMFGNGVSVSLAGSSAGAARAAQAPPRSPAFRMHTLTVTATDTTGQPDTGDDVLVLNADNPVRFDDFVESDNFFDHGVTKFSVPAGHYWAIGDFLNFRGHGLTSEHLDVVPQFTVTGDTTLVMSAQAADSEIKMVTTRPTVIDEVTEEFRRTAASGNTFTASWGANFPIYVSPTTKRPTVGGLQVITAVQLGSPKAAAGTPYQYNLDFANTSGLVPPGRQVVSPASLATVHASYYSDVTGTGALYRYGLFPIQRNDLFLIPINPFPVPNLDTEYMTGDPAIQWTDAYSQTYNNLAGGQSDGWRSFHAGEQTTENWNAYPLHEGYNVDLVGAANLSPTLSSASRAGDTLTLDVTPFSDNTPGHGGDGGFIGGQFGPVNHITGHYLIAENGKTIASGNPLAKFAEIGLYGEFNTHVTLSPQPGTVRFVLDSGGSGPIFALNTSSQTVWTWRSAHEAGGTLPAGWTCKPGFEGLIHPSRNCAVEPMMTLGYAVAGLSLTGSAPAGAQAVHITAGHLQLAKAAAVTGATVAVSFDGGKTWHQAAVTGSAGGYTASFTAPAGAKVSLRTGAADAAGGTITETIINAYQTAS
;
A
#
# COMPACT_ATOMS: atom_id res chain seq x y z
N MET A 1 14.88 -5.22 69.77
CA MET A 1 13.94 -5.61 70.86
C MET A 1 12.53 -5.15 70.48
N ARG A 2 11.65 -6.16 70.38
CA ARG A 2 10.18 -6.13 70.57
C ARG A 2 9.35 -5.20 69.69
N HIS A 3 8.66 -5.75 68.70
CA HIS A 3 7.29 -6.32 68.67
C HIS A 3 6.16 -5.33 68.35
N HIS A 4 5.56 -5.58 67.22
CA HIS A 4 4.20 -5.54 66.67
C HIS A 4 3.01 -5.28 67.65
N PRO A 5 1.74 -5.05 67.19
CA PRO A 5 1.15 -5.30 65.88
C PRO A 5 0.08 -4.28 65.35
N ALA A 6 -0.37 -4.60 64.16
CA ALA A 6 -1.44 -4.08 63.33
C ALA A 6 -2.83 -3.88 63.97
N ARG A 7 -3.64 -2.99 63.41
CA ARG A 7 -5.09 -3.19 63.25
C ARG A 7 -5.62 -2.60 61.94
N ARG A 8 -6.34 -3.45 61.26
CA ARG A 8 -7.14 -3.16 60.07
C ARG A 8 -8.36 -2.34 60.45
N ALA A 9 -8.75 -1.38 59.57
CA ALA A 9 -10.10 -0.83 59.53
C ALA A 9 -10.59 -0.88 58.08
N THR A 10 -11.60 -1.71 57.84
CA THR A 10 -12.39 -1.81 56.64
C THR A 10 -13.47 -0.75 56.65
N ALA A 11 -13.48 0.15 55.71
CA ALA A 11 -14.64 1.03 55.45
C ALA A 11 -15.35 0.55 54.16
N ARG A 12 -16.58 0.10 54.34
CA ARG A 12 -17.53 -0.17 53.26
C ARG A 12 -18.17 1.15 52.87
N LEU A 13 -18.05 1.54 51.60
CA LEU A 13 -18.85 2.62 51.01
C LEU A 13 -19.96 1.96 50.17
N GLY A 14 -21.20 2.19 50.59
CA GLY A 14 -22.38 1.75 49.90
C GLY A 14 -22.70 2.76 48.78
N VAL A 15 -22.96 2.26 47.58
CA VAL A 15 -23.45 3.04 46.42
C VAL A 15 -24.96 3.01 46.46
N ILE A 16 -25.57 4.19 46.59
CA ILE A 16 -27.01 4.39 46.44
C ILE A 16 -27.26 4.70 44.99
N ILE A 17 -28.01 3.83 44.28
CA ILE A 17 -28.50 4.04 42.94
C ILE A 17 -29.88 4.68 43.06
N THR A 18 -30.00 5.94 42.63
CA THR A 18 -31.28 6.59 42.42
C THR A 18 -31.72 6.39 40.99
N ALA A 19 -32.78 5.63 40.78
CA ALA A 19 -33.46 5.46 39.49
C ALA A 19 -34.37 6.68 39.26
N ALA A 20 -34.08 7.45 38.20
CA ALA A 20 -34.99 8.48 37.69
C ALA A 20 -35.84 7.87 36.58
N ALA A 21 -37.13 7.74 36.81
CA ALA A 21 -38.10 7.32 35.78
C ALA A 21 -38.41 8.54 34.86
N VAL A 22 -38.12 8.39 33.59
CA VAL A 22 -38.57 9.32 32.54
C VAL A 22 -39.81 8.73 31.89
N ALA A 23 -40.94 9.43 32.04
CA ALA A 23 -42.17 9.08 31.34
C ALA A 23 -42.08 9.48 29.87
N VAL A 24 -42.23 8.51 28.99
CA VAL A 24 -42.34 8.72 27.54
C VAL A 24 -43.80 8.80 27.17
N THR A 25 -44.25 9.98 26.76
CA THR A 25 -45.56 10.19 26.13
C THR A 25 -45.50 9.71 24.67
N THR A 26 -46.29 8.72 24.35
CA THR A 26 -46.46 8.21 22.97
C THR A 26 -47.40 9.16 22.18
N ALA A 27 -46.85 9.85 21.18
CA ALA A 27 -47.64 10.44 20.11
C ALA A 27 -47.66 9.46 18.93
N ALA A 28 -48.84 8.94 18.61
CA ALA A 28 -49.05 8.09 17.44
C ALA A 28 -49.03 8.95 16.17
N ALA A 29 -48.02 8.81 15.37
CA ALA A 29 -47.99 9.28 13.98
C ALA A 29 -48.26 8.11 13.05
N ALA A 30 -49.25 8.27 12.18
CA ALA A 30 -49.62 7.29 11.17
C ALA A 30 -48.46 7.07 10.20
N ALA A 31 -47.98 5.82 10.15
CA ALA A 31 -46.95 5.39 9.20
C ALA A 31 -47.62 5.07 7.87
N SER A 32 -47.27 5.83 6.83
CA SER A 32 -47.45 5.43 5.44
C SER A 32 -46.40 4.36 5.12
N THR A 33 -46.83 3.17 4.85
CA THR A 33 -45.97 2.05 4.39
C THR A 33 -45.61 2.25 2.94
N GLU A 34 -44.44 2.86 2.68
CA GLU A 34 -43.71 2.63 1.44
C GLU A 34 -42.93 1.31 1.57
N PRO A 35 -42.96 0.44 0.56
CA PRO A 35 -42.18 -0.78 0.61
C PRO A 35 -40.68 -0.41 0.58
N ALA A 36 -39.94 -0.85 1.60
CA ALA A 36 -38.47 -0.79 1.60
C ALA A 36 -37.96 -1.45 0.31
N ARG A 37 -37.37 -0.66 -0.57
CA ARG A 37 -36.56 -1.18 -1.66
C ARG A 37 -35.45 -2.00 -1.02
N ALA A 38 -35.48 -3.30 -1.25
CA ALA A 38 -34.33 -4.16 -1.01
C ALA A 38 -33.15 -3.57 -1.81
N GLY A 39 -32.13 -3.07 -1.13
CA GLY A 39 -30.90 -2.68 -1.74
C GLY A 39 -30.39 -3.86 -2.54
N SER A 40 -30.10 -3.63 -3.81
CA SER A 40 -29.61 -4.70 -4.68
C SER A 40 -28.27 -5.20 -4.14
N ALA A 41 -27.99 -6.49 -4.31
CA ALA A 41 -26.69 -7.09 -3.96
C ALA A 41 -25.49 -6.36 -4.62
N ALA A 42 -25.73 -5.46 -5.57
CA ALA A 42 -24.76 -4.57 -6.18
C ALA A 42 -24.28 -3.45 -5.25
N ASP A 43 -25.07 -3.01 -4.25
CA ASP A 43 -24.66 -1.95 -3.32
C ASP A 43 -23.79 -2.47 -2.17
N LEU A 44 -23.75 -3.79 -1.94
CA LEU A 44 -22.90 -4.44 -0.94
C LEU A 44 -21.55 -4.91 -1.52
N ALA A 45 -21.38 -4.91 -2.83
CA ALA A 45 -20.19 -5.36 -3.55
C ALA A 45 -19.11 -4.28 -3.70
N GLN A 46 -19.25 -3.09 -3.12
CA GLN A 46 -18.29 -1.98 -3.25
C GLN A 46 -17.21 -1.94 -2.17
N GLY A 47 -16.99 -3.02 -1.42
CA GLY A 47 -15.99 -3.12 -0.37
C GLY A 47 -14.72 -3.84 -0.81
N SER A 48 -13.64 -3.08 -0.89
CA SER A 48 -12.26 -3.49 -0.60
C SER A 48 -11.42 -4.16 -1.67
N ALA A 49 -11.21 -3.47 -2.78
CA ALA A 49 -10.05 -3.74 -3.63
C ALA A 49 -8.97 -2.71 -3.34
N ALA A 50 -7.68 -3.07 -3.49
CA ALA A 50 -6.66 -2.04 -3.68
C ALA A 50 -7.09 -1.22 -4.88
N ARG A 51 -7.34 0.03 -4.62
CA ARG A 51 -7.85 0.94 -5.63
C ARG A 51 -6.69 1.76 -6.13
N ARG A 52 -6.46 1.67 -7.42
CA ARG A 52 -5.64 2.66 -8.09
C ARG A 52 -6.49 3.89 -8.31
N VAL A 53 -5.92 5.03 -7.99
CA VAL A 53 -6.56 6.32 -8.21
C VAL A 53 -5.64 7.16 -9.07
N LEU A 54 -6.17 7.68 -10.16
CA LEU A 54 -5.46 8.57 -11.06
C LEU A 54 -5.45 9.99 -10.47
N LEU A 55 -4.27 10.56 -10.26
CA LEU A 55 -4.11 11.97 -9.96
C LEU A 55 -4.14 12.79 -11.25
N VAL A 56 -4.48 14.07 -11.11
CA VAL A 56 -4.59 15.00 -12.27
C VAL A 56 -3.30 15.18 -13.03
N ASN A 57 -2.14 14.94 -12.41
CA ASN A 57 -0.82 15.03 -13.03
C ASN A 57 -0.36 13.74 -13.74
N GLY A 58 -1.17 12.68 -13.71
CA GLY A 58 -0.87 11.40 -14.34
C GLY A 58 -0.17 10.40 -13.42
N ASP A 59 0.20 10.79 -12.20
CA ASP A 59 0.61 9.85 -11.18
C ASP A 59 -0.58 9.02 -10.73
N GLN A 60 -0.32 7.82 -10.22
CA GLN A 60 -1.34 6.95 -9.72
C GLN A 60 -1.08 6.65 -8.24
N LEU A 61 -2.11 6.73 -7.43
CA LEU A 61 -2.07 6.26 -6.07
C LEU A 61 -2.59 4.84 -6.02
N VAL A 62 -1.86 3.97 -5.37
CA VAL A 62 -2.32 2.62 -5.03
C VAL A 62 -2.52 2.59 -3.53
N GLN A 63 -3.76 2.56 -3.10
CA GLN A 63 -4.07 2.37 -1.69
C GLN A 63 -4.05 0.90 -1.36
N GLY A 64 -3.35 0.52 -0.30
CA GLY A 64 -3.44 -0.80 0.32
C GLY A 64 -4.87 -1.15 0.72
N ALA A 65 -5.17 -2.44 0.97
CA ALA A 65 -6.47 -2.86 1.46
C ALA A 65 -6.87 -2.01 2.67
N PRO A 66 -8.15 -1.63 2.79
CA PRO A 66 -8.63 -0.93 3.98
C PRO A 66 -8.30 -1.76 5.22
N GLY A 67 -7.61 -1.16 6.20
CA GLY A 67 -7.14 -1.84 7.43
C GLY A 67 -5.68 -2.30 7.40
N ALA A 68 -5.05 -2.43 6.23
CA ALA A 68 -3.60 -2.27 6.18
C ALA A 68 -3.25 -0.86 6.69
N PRO A 69 -2.07 -0.64 7.30
CA PRO A 69 -1.57 0.70 7.51
C PRO A 69 -1.84 1.47 6.23
N ALA A 70 -2.33 2.70 6.32
CA ALA A 70 -2.85 3.45 5.18
C ALA A 70 -1.71 3.86 4.21
N ALA A 71 -0.96 2.86 3.76
CA ALA A 71 0.11 3.00 2.80
C ALA A 71 -0.49 3.39 1.45
N VAL A 72 -0.07 4.50 0.94
CA VAL A 72 -0.37 4.93 -0.42
C VAL A 72 0.90 4.88 -1.23
N ARG A 73 0.87 4.05 -2.25
CA ARG A 73 1.96 3.94 -3.21
C ARG A 73 1.76 4.97 -4.30
N VAL A 74 2.80 5.67 -4.66
CA VAL A 74 2.79 6.59 -5.79
C VAL A 74 3.47 5.93 -6.97
N LEU A 75 2.72 5.72 -8.04
CA LEU A 75 3.26 5.32 -9.33
C LEU A 75 3.51 6.58 -10.14
N ALA A 76 4.75 7.00 -10.27
CA ALA A 76 5.09 8.18 -11.05
C ALA A 76 4.69 8.03 -12.52
N GLY A 77 4.03 9.04 -13.07
CA GLY A 77 3.70 9.10 -14.49
C GLY A 77 4.96 9.32 -15.33
N ALA A 78 5.25 8.42 -16.27
CA ALA A 78 6.43 8.55 -17.13
C ALA A 78 6.41 9.88 -17.91
N GLY A 79 7.51 10.63 -17.87
CA GLY A 79 7.75 11.81 -18.71
C GLY A 79 7.65 13.18 -18.03
N ASN A 80 7.41 13.24 -16.73
CA ASN A 80 7.44 14.50 -15.98
C ASN A 80 8.77 14.61 -15.23
N SER A 81 9.56 15.65 -15.49
CA SER A 81 10.83 15.91 -14.79
C SER A 81 10.65 16.30 -13.32
N LEU A 82 9.43 16.61 -12.90
CA LEU A 82 9.01 16.86 -11.51
C LEU A 82 8.21 15.66 -10.95
N ALA A 83 8.15 14.55 -11.69
CA ALA A 83 7.55 13.31 -11.21
C ALA A 83 8.36 12.76 -10.02
N GLY A 84 7.66 12.36 -8.96
CA GLY A 84 8.26 11.79 -7.77
C GLY A 84 8.35 12.73 -6.58
N ALA A 85 8.22 14.05 -6.75
CA ALA A 85 8.12 14.96 -5.61
C ALA A 85 6.66 15.05 -5.13
N MET A 86 6.41 14.55 -3.94
CA MET A 86 5.08 14.43 -3.35
C MET A 86 5.06 14.97 -1.93
N LEU A 87 3.91 15.50 -1.55
CA LEU A 87 3.61 15.90 -0.19
C LEU A 87 2.37 15.14 0.30
N ALA A 88 2.51 14.42 1.40
CA ALA A 88 1.39 13.77 2.06
C ALA A 88 1.07 14.51 3.36
N LEU A 89 -0.19 14.90 3.55
CA LEU A 89 -0.62 15.79 4.63
C LEU A 89 -1.82 15.23 5.38
N GLY A 90 -1.86 15.47 6.68
CA GLY A 90 -3.01 15.23 7.53
C GLY A 90 -3.03 13.88 8.22
N SER A 91 -4.17 13.52 8.78
CA SER A 91 -4.40 12.26 9.51
C SER A 91 -5.78 11.68 9.19
N GLY A 92 -5.94 10.38 9.34
CA GLY A 92 -7.21 9.69 9.12
C GLY A 92 -7.70 9.70 7.65
N PRO A 93 -9.01 9.61 7.40
CA PRO A 93 -9.59 9.53 6.07
C PRO A 93 -9.51 10.85 5.26
N GLU A 94 -9.21 11.94 5.91
CA GLU A 94 -9.14 13.28 5.30
C GLU A 94 -7.75 13.61 4.70
N ARG A 95 -6.86 12.62 4.62
CA ARG A 95 -5.49 12.77 4.14
C ARG A 95 -5.43 13.15 2.67
N LEU A 96 -4.48 14.02 2.37
CA LEU A 96 -4.15 14.47 1.02
C LEU A 96 -2.83 13.85 0.57
N VAL A 97 -2.75 13.46 -0.70
CA VAL A 97 -1.49 13.13 -1.38
C VAL A 97 -1.40 14.03 -2.60
N VAL A 98 -0.50 14.97 -2.55
CA VAL A 98 -0.43 16.07 -3.51
C VAL A 98 0.91 16.06 -4.21
N PRO A 99 0.94 15.95 -5.55
CA PRO A 99 2.17 16.22 -6.30
C PRO A 99 2.68 17.62 -5.98
N ARG A 100 3.99 17.77 -5.74
CA ARG A 100 4.56 19.06 -5.31
C ARG A 100 4.17 20.22 -6.22
N VAL A 101 4.10 19.97 -7.53
CA VAL A 101 3.65 20.97 -8.53
C VAL A 101 2.19 21.40 -8.40
N ALA A 102 1.36 20.64 -7.70
CA ALA A 102 -0.05 20.95 -7.51
C ALA A 102 -0.34 21.69 -6.21
N VAL A 103 0.58 21.65 -5.25
CA VAL A 103 0.41 22.28 -3.92
C VAL A 103 -0.02 23.75 -4.01
N PRO A 104 0.63 24.62 -4.80
CA PRO A 104 0.26 26.03 -4.86
C PRO A 104 -1.12 26.32 -5.47
N TYR A 105 -1.68 25.36 -6.17
CA TYR A 105 -2.98 25.52 -6.85
C TYR A 105 -4.17 25.01 -6.04
N LEU A 106 -3.91 24.40 -4.88
CA LEU A 106 -4.98 23.97 -3.98
C LEU A 106 -5.86 25.15 -3.58
N GLY A 107 -7.17 25.03 -3.81
CA GLY A 107 -8.13 26.11 -3.59
C GLY A 107 -8.06 27.29 -4.58
N ARG A 108 -7.08 27.36 -5.47
CA ARG A 108 -6.88 28.48 -6.42
C ARG A 108 -7.10 28.10 -7.89
N GLY A 109 -7.08 26.86 -8.23
CA GLY A 109 -7.30 26.34 -9.57
C GLY A 109 -7.56 24.85 -9.51
N LEU A 110 -7.13 24.19 -8.46
CA LEU A 110 -7.34 22.78 -8.19
C LEU A 110 -8.10 22.59 -6.88
N ASP A 111 -9.18 21.81 -6.94
CA ASP A 111 -9.95 21.42 -5.76
C ASP A 111 -9.14 20.40 -4.93
N PRO A 112 -8.97 20.59 -3.62
CA PRO A 112 -8.36 19.59 -2.72
C PRO A 112 -8.95 18.20 -2.82
N ALA A 113 -10.23 18.05 -3.16
CA ALA A 113 -10.86 16.75 -3.37
C ALA A 113 -10.22 15.91 -4.48
N LEU A 114 -9.46 16.53 -5.41
CA LEU A 114 -8.67 15.87 -6.44
C LEU A 114 -7.44 15.13 -5.88
N PHE A 115 -7.11 15.32 -4.62
CA PHE A 115 -5.94 14.77 -3.94
C PHE A 115 -6.31 14.02 -2.65
N LYS A 116 -7.58 14.05 -2.29
CA LYS A 116 -8.12 13.39 -1.11
C LYS A 116 -8.55 11.98 -1.44
N ILE A 117 -7.87 10.99 -0.86
CA ILE A 117 -8.07 9.58 -1.19
C ILE A 117 -9.52 9.14 -1.01
N SER A 118 -10.15 9.54 0.11
CA SER A 118 -11.55 9.22 0.40
C SER A 118 -12.55 9.79 -0.63
N SER A 119 -12.18 10.87 -1.30
CA SER A 119 -13.01 11.48 -2.36
C SER A 119 -12.75 10.85 -3.74
N LEU A 120 -11.52 10.51 -4.02
CA LEU A 120 -11.11 9.95 -5.31
C LEU A 120 -11.60 8.52 -5.50
N LEU A 121 -11.52 7.68 -4.46
CA LEU A 121 -11.90 6.28 -4.52
C LEU A 121 -13.32 6.01 -5.04
N PRO A 122 -14.37 6.71 -4.58
CA PRO A 122 -15.71 6.51 -5.09
C PRO A 122 -15.98 7.18 -6.44
N ALA A 123 -15.16 8.17 -6.83
CA ALA A 123 -15.41 8.99 -8.01
C ALA A 123 -14.84 8.39 -9.29
N GLU A 124 -13.78 7.58 -9.20
CA GLU A 124 -13.13 7.00 -10.36
C GLU A 124 -13.94 5.82 -10.91
N ALA A 125 -14.33 5.92 -12.17
CA ALA A 125 -15.05 4.86 -12.87
C ALA A 125 -14.43 4.62 -14.26
N GLY A 126 -14.09 3.36 -14.53
CA GLY A 126 -13.63 2.95 -15.86
C GLY A 126 -12.32 3.61 -16.34
N GLY A 127 -11.34 3.93 -15.44
CA GLY A 127 -10.05 4.52 -15.75
C GLY A 127 -10.08 5.98 -16.13
N ARG A 128 -11.07 6.66 -15.65
CA ARG A 128 -11.28 8.06 -15.93
C ARG A 128 -11.46 8.81 -14.62
N LEU A 129 -10.68 9.86 -14.45
CA LEU A 129 -10.90 10.82 -13.38
C LEU A 129 -11.96 11.82 -13.85
N PRO A 130 -13.19 11.76 -13.33
CA PRO A 130 -14.24 12.69 -13.73
C PRO A 130 -14.00 14.05 -13.10
N VAL A 131 -14.08 15.11 -13.92
CA VAL A 131 -13.81 16.48 -13.47
C VAL A 131 -14.92 17.43 -13.89
N THR A 132 -15.08 18.46 -13.07
CA THR A 132 -15.87 19.65 -13.37
C THR A 132 -14.92 20.83 -13.50
N VAL A 133 -15.05 21.61 -14.56
CA VAL A 133 -14.26 22.80 -14.83
C VAL A 133 -15.19 24.02 -14.72
N SER A 134 -14.92 24.90 -13.76
CA SER A 134 -15.57 26.19 -13.67
C SER A 134 -14.73 27.24 -14.39
N TYR A 135 -15.36 28.22 -15.06
CA TYR A 135 -14.65 29.23 -15.84
C TYR A 135 -15.50 30.49 -16.04
N GLN A 136 -14.85 31.60 -16.39
CA GLN A 136 -15.49 32.84 -16.82
C GLN A 136 -15.14 33.10 -18.30
N GLY A 137 -16.14 33.49 -19.11
CA GLY A 137 -15.95 33.77 -20.55
C GLY A 137 -16.03 32.50 -21.40
N PRO A 138 -15.17 32.35 -22.42
CA PRO A 138 -15.23 31.23 -23.36
C PRO A 138 -14.83 29.91 -22.68
N VAL A 139 -15.35 28.79 -23.21
CA VAL A 139 -15.01 27.44 -22.71
C VAL A 139 -13.50 27.23 -22.79
N PRO A 140 -12.81 26.91 -21.68
CA PRO A 140 -11.38 26.75 -21.70
C PRO A 140 -10.95 25.46 -22.41
N SER A 141 -9.79 25.48 -23.05
CA SER A 141 -9.12 24.28 -23.55
C SER A 141 -8.01 23.91 -22.58
N LEU A 142 -8.26 22.94 -21.71
CA LEU A 142 -7.26 22.45 -20.76
C LEU A 142 -6.51 21.27 -21.36
N PRO A 143 -5.16 21.27 -21.32
CA PRO A 143 -4.35 20.16 -21.81
C PRO A 143 -4.79 18.83 -21.19
N GLY A 144 -5.05 17.82 -22.01
CA GLY A 144 -5.41 16.48 -21.57
C GLY A 144 -6.84 16.26 -21.04
N VAL A 145 -7.59 17.33 -20.73
CA VAL A 145 -8.99 17.23 -20.27
C VAL A 145 -9.91 17.05 -21.47
N ARG A 146 -10.74 16.03 -21.43
CA ARG A 146 -11.80 15.81 -22.43
C ARG A 146 -13.14 16.32 -21.89
N LEU A 147 -13.60 17.45 -22.40
CA LEU A 147 -14.90 17.99 -22.05
C LEU A 147 -16.02 17.24 -22.78
N THR A 148 -17.10 16.94 -22.07
CA THR A 148 -18.29 16.25 -22.59
C THR A 148 -19.50 17.17 -22.72
N SER A 149 -19.56 18.22 -21.90
CA SER A 149 -20.61 19.24 -21.92
C SER A 149 -20.08 20.54 -21.34
N ALA A 150 -20.65 21.66 -21.79
CA ALA A 150 -20.34 22.99 -21.22
C ALA A 150 -21.60 23.86 -21.27
N SER A 151 -21.94 24.52 -20.16
CA SER A 151 -23.06 25.42 -20.04
C SER A 151 -22.91 26.30 -18.80
N GLY A 152 -23.25 27.59 -18.93
CA GLY A 152 -23.35 28.49 -17.76
C GLY A 152 -22.06 28.67 -16.96
N GLY A 153 -20.88 28.70 -17.59
CA GLY A 153 -19.60 28.83 -16.90
C GLY A 153 -19.10 27.57 -16.21
N VAL A 154 -19.73 26.42 -16.49
CA VAL A 154 -19.35 25.11 -15.98
C VAL A 154 -19.25 24.12 -17.13
N ALA A 155 -18.15 23.39 -17.20
CA ALA A 155 -17.99 22.26 -18.12
C ALA A 155 -17.75 20.97 -17.34
N ARG A 156 -18.26 19.86 -17.84
CA ARG A 156 -17.99 18.52 -17.32
C ARG A 156 -17.11 17.75 -18.27
N GLY A 157 -16.26 16.94 -17.73
CA GLY A 157 -15.33 16.16 -18.54
C GLY A 157 -14.62 15.09 -17.70
N TYR A 158 -13.55 14.59 -18.27
CA TYR A 158 -12.71 13.59 -17.58
C TYR A 158 -11.26 13.64 -18.08
N LEU A 159 -10.36 13.09 -17.28
CA LEU A 159 -8.99 12.77 -17.63
C LEU A 159 -8.86 11.24 -17.75
N THR A 160 -8.22 10.79 -18.84
CA THR A 160 -7.66 9.42 -18.92
C THR A 160 -6.24 9.45 -18.38
N ALA A 161 -5.61 8.29 -18.13
CA ALA A 161 -4.21 8.25 -17.70
C ALA A 161 -3.27 9.00 -18.67
N ALA A 162 -3.48 8.88 -19.98
CA ALA A 162 -2.73 9.64 -20.97
C ALA A 162 -3.04 11.15 -20.92
N GLY A 163 -4.32 11.51 -20.74
CA GLY A 163 -4.73 12.91 -20.59
C GLY A 163 -4.17 13.55 -19.33
N ALA A 164 -4.17 12.84 -18.21
CA ALA A 164 -3.62 13.31 -16.95
C ALA A 164 -2.11 13.56 -17.02
N ARG A 165 -1.35 12.72 -17.75
CA ARG A 165 0.07 13.00 -18.02
C ARG A 165 0.28 14.29 -18.82
N VAL A 166 -0.55 14.52 -19.84
CA VAL A 166 -0.51 15.80 -20.62
C VAL A 166 -0.85 16.98 -19.73
N PHE A 167 -1.85 16.84 -18.86
CA PHE A 167 -2.20 17.85 -17.87
C PHE A 167 -1.05 18.10 -16.89
N GLY A 168 -0.43 17.04 -16.38
CA GLY A 168 0.70 17.11 -15.44
C GLY A 168 1.92 17.83 -16.01
N VAL A 169 2.27 17.56 -17.27
CA VAL A 169 3.37 18.27 -17.95
C VAL A 169 3.05 19.77 -18.09
N ALA A 170 1.81 20.11 -18.45
CA ALA A 170 1.39 21.49 -18.55
C ALA A 170 1.37 22.19 -17.18
N LEU A 171 0.90 21.48 -16.14
CA LEU A 171 0.89 21.97 -14.78
C LEU A 171 2.32 22.23 -14.26
N ALA A 172 3.25 21.33 -14.52
CA ALA A 172 4.66 21.51 -14.15
C ALA A 172 5.29 22.73 -14.84
N GLY A 173 4.98 22.95 -16.13
CA GLY A 173 5.42 24.14 -16.84
C GLY A 173 4.82 25.43 -16.29
N GLN A 174 3.54 25.41 -15.93
CA GLN A 174 2.86 26.52 -15.26
C GLN A 174 3.47 26.80 -13.90
N PHE A 175 3.72 25.74 -13.11
CA PHE A 175 4.31 25.85 -11.76
C PHE A 175 5.68 26.56 -11.79
N VAL A 176 6.60 26.17 -12.65
CA VAL A 176 7.91 26.80 -12.76
C VAL A 176 7.79 28.29 -13.11
N ALA A 177 6.86 28.64 -14.03
CA ALA A 177 6.63 30.01 -14.41
C ALA A 177 6.00 30.85 -13.29
N ASP A 178 5.06 30.29 -12.55
CA ASP A 178 4.37 30.95 -11.44
C ASP A 178 5.26 31.10 -10.22
N HIS A 179 6.06 30.07 -9.89
CA HIS A 179 7.04 30.12 -8.82
C HIS A 179 8.02 31.28 -9.02
N ALA A 180 8.57 31.44 -10.23
CA ALA A 180 9.49 32.54 -10.52
C ALA A 180 8.86 33.94 -10.37
N ARG A 181 7.52 34.02 -10.35
CA ARG A 181 6.76 35.27 -10.16
C ARG A 181 6.16 35.43 -8.76
N GLY A 182 6.19 34.38 -7.95
CA GLY A 182 5.48 34.34 -6.66
C GLY A 182 3.96 34.47 -6.76
N SER A 183 3.37 34.06 -7.88
CA SER A 183 1.95 34.27 -8.18
C SER A 183 1.35 33.05 -8.86
N TYR A 184 0.43 32.38 -8.17
CA TYR A 184 -0.18 31.13 -8.62
C TYR A 184 -1.66 31.25 -8.93
N GLY A 185 -2.13 30.48 -9.93
CA GLY A 185 -3.55 30.34 -10.24
C GLY A 185 -4.25 31.56 -10.82
N GLN A 186 -3.52 32.56 -11.29
CA GLN A 186 -4.08 33.80 -11.83
C GLN A 186 -4.08 33.88 -13.34
N ASP A 187 -3.20 33.13 -14.00
CA ASP A 187 -3.04 33.11 -15.45
C ASP A 187 -2.85 31.70 -16.02
N GLY A 188 -2.51 31.58 -17.31
CA GLY A 188 -2.24 30.33 -18.00
C GLY A 188 -3.39 29.35 -17.90
N MET A 189 -3.15 28.16 -17.37
CA MET A 189 -4.15 27.11 -17.22
C MET A 189 -5.33 27.53 -16.34
N PHE A 190 -5.11 28.43 -15.40
CA PHE A 190 -6.08 28.88 -14.40
C PHE A 190 -6.57 30.31 -14.63
N GLY A 191 -6.15 30.94 -15.72
CA GLY A 191 -6.63 32.28 -16.11
C GLY A 191 -8.14 32.32 -16.32
N ASN A 192 -8.73 33.51 -16.20
CA ASN A 192 -10.20 33.74 -16.32
C ASN A 192 -11.02 32.93 -15.32
N GLY A 193 -10.49 32.71 -14.12
CA GLY A 193 -11.17 31.98 -13.05
C GLY A 193 -11.39 30.51 -13.36
N VAL A 194 -10.55 29.92 -14.18
CA VAL A 194 -10.59 28.47 -14.44
C VAL A 194 -10.22 27.72 -13.18
N SER A 195 -11.06 26.78 -12.79
CA SER A 195 -10.78 25.83 -11.72
C SER A 195 -11.26 24.45 -12.09
N VAL A 196 -10.49 23.44 -11.68
CA VAL A 196 -10.77 22.02 -11.91
C VAL A 196 -11.13 21.40 -10.56
N SER A 197 -12.27 20.76 -10.47
CA SER A 197 -12.76 20.05 -9.29
C SER A 197 -13.10 18.61 -9.62
N LEU A 198 -13.12 17.75 -8.60
CA LEU A 198 -13.62 16.39 -8.75
C LEU A 198 -15.13 16.46 -9.04
N ALA A 199 -15.60 15.72 -10.04
CA ALA A 199 -17.03 15.72 -10.36
C ALA A 199 -17.84 15.15 -9.19
N GLY A 200 -18.86 15.89 -8.76
CA GLY A 200 -19.69 15.53 -7.62
C GLY A 200 -19.17 16.04 -6.26
N SER A 201 -17.96 16.62 -6.20
CA SER A 201 -17.55 17.34 -4.99
C SER A 201 -18.38 18.61 -4.81
N SER A 202 -18.74 18.92 -3.57
CA SER A 202 -19.53 20.12 -3.22
C SER A 202 -18.73 21.44 -3.35
N ALA A 203 -17.43 21.36 -3.58
CA ALA A 203 -16.54 22.53 -3.63
C ALA A 203 -16.82 23.49 -4.81
N GLY A 204 -17.30 22.97 -5.95
CA GLY A 204 -17.69 23.83 -7.09
C GLY A 204 -18.94 24.68 -6.83
N ALA A 205 -19.78 24.29 -5.88
CA ALA A 205 -20.97 25.04 -5.49
C ALA A 205 -20.69 26.05 -4.34
N ALA A 206 -19.64 25.84 -3.57
CA ALA A 206 -19.35 26.66 -2.37
C ALA A 206 -18.75 28.04 -2.70
N ARG A 207 -18.09 28.20 -3.85
CA ARG A 207 -17.59 29.52 -4.28
C ARG A 207 -18.69 30.51 -4.75
N ALA A 208 -19.88 29.99 -5.09
CA ALA A 208 -21.03 30.85 -5.46
C ALA A 208 -21.82 31.39 -4.24
N ALA A 209 -21.59 30.81 -3.09
CA ALA A 209 -22.21 31.24 -1.83
C ALA A 209 -21.11 31.48 -0.78
N GLN A 210 -20.48 32.67 -0.84
CA GLN A 210 -19.72 33.13 0.32
C GLN A 210 -20.70 33.25 1.49
N ALA A 211 -20.65 32.27 2.38
CA ALA A 211 -21.30 32.42 3.67
C ALA A 211 -20.74 33.70 4.34
N PRO A 212 -21.56 34.51 4.98
CA PRO A 212 -21.07 35.71 5.66
C PRO A 212 -19.96 35.27 6.63
N PRO A 213 -18.83 36.02 6.71
CA PRO A 213 -17.71 35.67 7.55
C PRO A 213 -18.21 35.43 8.96
N ARG A 214 -18.07 34.18 9.45
CA ARG A 214 -18.36 33.88 10.87
C ARG A 214 -17.35 34.64 11.69
N SER A 215 -17.80 35.42 12.67
CA SER A 215 -16.90 36.03 13.65
C SER A 215 -16.07 34.91 14.28
N PRO A 216 -14.72 35.03 14.30
CA PRO A 216 -13.88 33.99 14.89
C PRO A 216 -14.28 33.74 16.35
N ALA A 217 -14.31 32.49 16.78
CA ALA A 217 -14.56 32.11 18.16
C ALA A 217 -13.45 32.53 19.14
N PHE A 218 -12.34 33.02 18.60
CA PHE A 218 -11.13 33.44 19.33
C PHE A 218 -10.67 34.82 18.86
N ARG A 219 -10.01 35.55 19.75
CA ARG A 219 -9.30 36.75 19.35
C ARG A 219 -8.16 36.36 18.39
N MET A 220 -8.16 36.95 17.22
CA MET A 220 -7.17 36.72 16.18
C MET A 220 -6.03 37.71 16.27
N HIS A 221 -4.85 37.28 15.90
CA HIS A 221 -3.60 38.02 15.83
C HIS A 221 -2.97 37.85 14.46
N THR A 222 -2.18 38.82 14.02
CA THR A 222 -1.42 38.72 12.80
C THR A 222 -0.12 37.97 13.08
N LEU A 223 0.02 36.78 12.45
CA LEU A 223 1.30 36.12 12.32
C LEU A 223 1.93 36.54 10.98
N THR A 224 3.03 37.27 11.04
CA THR A 224 3.85 37.58 9.87
C THR A 224 5.01 36.57 9.81
N VAL A 225 5.14 35.84 8.71
CA VAL A 225 6.30 34.98 8.47
C VAL A 225 7.17 35.66 7.42
N THR A 226 8.44 35.80 7.72
CA THR A 226 9.43 36.33 6.78
C THR A 226 10.43 35.23 6.43
N ALA A 227 10.79 35.15 5.14
CA ALA A 227 11.69 34.09 4.66
C ALA A 227 12.78 34.61 3.71
N THR A 228 13.91 33.91 3.73
CA THR A 228 14.98 34.07 2.75
C THR A 228 15.26 32.73 2.05
N ASP A 229 15.55 32.81 0.75
CA ASP A 229 15.94 31.67 -0.09
C ASP A 229 17.36 31.14 0.27
N THR A 230 17.83 30.13 -0.46
CA THR A 230 19.15 29.52 -0.27
C THR A 230 20.30 30.47 -0.56
N THR A 231 20.04 31.59 -1.24
CA THR A 231 21.06 32.67 -1.50
C THR A 231 21.01 33.77 -0.46
N GLY A 232 20.05 33.75 0.46
CA GLY A 232 19.84 34.78 1.49
C GLY A 232 19.01 35.97 1.00
N GLN A 233 18.44 35.92 -0.21
CA GLN A 233 17.51 36.93 -0.69
C GLN A 233 16.12 36.71 -0.17
N PRO A 234 15.26 37.76 -0.12
CA PRO A 234 13.85 37.59 0.20
C PRO A 234 13.22 36.51 -0.71
N ASP A 235 12.64 35.48 -0.11
CA ASP A 235 12.03 34.38 -0.83
C ASP A 235 10.82 34.80 -1.64
N THR A 236 10.56 34.11 -2.76
CA THR A 236 9.37 34.35 -3.57
C THR A 236 8.91 33.03 -4.18
N GLY A 237 7.67 32.65 -3.87
CA GLY A 237 7.01 31.50 -4.46
C GLY A 237 7.09 30.22 -3.63
N ASP A 238 7.98 30.11 -2.68
CA ASP A 238 8.00 29.00 -1.72
C ASP A 238 6.95 29.17 -0.64
N ASP A 239 6.69 28.13 0.14
CA ASP A 239 5.59 28.10 1.07
C ASP A 239 6.01 27.79 2.52
N VAL A 240 5.07 28.02 3.43
CA VAL A 240 5.22 27.65 4.83
C VAL A 240 3.97 26.97 5.34
N LEU A 241 4.15 25.83 5.99
CA LEU A 241 3.11 25.15 6.72
C LEU A 241 3.07 25.65 8.16
N VAL A 242 1.88 26.04 8.64
CA VAL A 242 1.68 26.52 10.01
C VAL A 242 0.54 25.71 10.65
N LEU A 243 0.78 25.17 11.85
CA LEU A 243 -0.19 24.37 12.57
C LEU A 243 -0.30 24.80 14.03
N ASN A 244 -1.53 24.90 14.56
CA ASN A 244 -1.75 25.14 15.98
C ASN A 244 -1.39 23.88 16.79
N ALA A 245 -0.36 23.96 17.62
CA ALA A 245 0.15 22.86 18.42
C ALA A 245 -0.67 22.54 19.68
N ASP A 246 -1.57 23.44 20.09
CA ASP A 246 -2.51 23.15 21.16
C ASP A 246 -3.66 22.28 20.66
N ASN A 247 -4.22 22.63 19.50
CA ASN A 247 -5.29 21.89 18.84
C ASN A 247 -5.34 22.24 17.34
N PRO A 248 -5.01 21.33 16.42
CA PRO A 248 -5.01 21.58 14.96
C PRO A 248 -6.37 22.09 14.42
N VAL A 249 -7.49 21.70 15.04
CA VAL A 249 -8.81 22.16 14.62
C VAL A 249 -8.98 23.70 14.75
N ARG A 250 -8.14 24.37 15.55
CA ARG A 250 -8.19 25.83 15.70
C ARG A 250 -7.55 26.56 14.54
N PHE A 251 -6.52 26.00 13.98
CA PHE A 251 -5.82 26.53 12.82
C PHE A 251 -4.92 25.45 12.23
N ASP A 252 -5.18 25.10 11.00
CA ASP A 252 -4.25 24.43 10.08
C ASP A 252 -4.30 25.18 8.74
N ASP A 253 -3.14 25.34 8.14
CA ASP A 253 -2.99 26.15 6.93
C ASP A 253 -2.62 25.34 5.70
N PHE A 254 -3.17 24.14 5.55
CA PHE A 254 -2.72 23.26 4.50
C PHE A 254 -3.44 23.39 3.15
N VAL A 255 -4.62 24.00 3.10
CA VAL A 255 -5.46 23.83 1.92
C VAL A 255 -6.12 25.09 1.39
N GLU A 256 -6.21 26.17 2.15
CA GLU A 256 -7.05 27.34 1.78
C GLU A 256 -6.37 28.70 1.92
N SER A 257 -5.15 28.78 2.40
CA SER A 257 -4.49 30.05 2.74
C SER A 257 -3.45 30.50 1.69
N ASP A 258 -3.20 31.79 1.65
CA ASP A 258 -2.09 32.38 0.91
C ASP A 258 -0.79 32.20 1.72
N ASN A 259 -0.29 30.96 1.77
CA ASN A 259 0.87 30.56 2.56
C ASN A 259 2.19 30.68 1.80
N PHE A 260 2.19 31.29 0.61
CA PHE A 260 3.38 31.51 -0.20
C PHE A 260 4.04 32.83 0.12
N PHE A 261 5.37 32.84 0.03
CA PHE A 261 6.11 34.07 0.21
C PHE A 261 6.00 34.98 -1.04
N ASP A 262 5.66 36.24 -0.81
CA ASP A 262 5.76 37.31 -1.78
C ASP A 262 6.80 38.29 -1.29
N HIS A 263 7.93 38.40 -1.99
CA HIS A 263 9.07 39.23 -1.61
C HIS A 263 9.50 38.99 -0.15
N GLY A 264 9.57 37.73 0.25
CA GLY A 264 10.02 37.28 1.57
C GLY A 264 8.97 37.36 2.67
N VAL A 265 7.71 37.57 2.37
CA VAL A 265 6.68 37.77 3.42
C VAL A 265 5.39 37.03 3.10
N THR A 266 4.85 36.35 4.10
CA THR A 266 3.44 35.92 4.10
C THR A 266 2.78 36.20 5.44
N LYS A 267 1.45 36.28 5.51
CA LYS A 267 0.73 36.65 6.72
C LYS A 267 -0.50 35.78 6.95
N PHE A 268 -0.70 35.43 8.19
CA PHE A 268 -1.83 34.63 8.65
C PHE A 268 -2.62 35.38 9.75
N SER A 269 -3.91 35.12 9.80
CA SER A 269 -4.74 35.49 10.92
C SER A 269 -4.96 34.29 11.82
N VAL A 270 -4.35 34.28 13.00
CA VAL A 270 -4.29 33.11 13.88
C VAL A 270 -4.75 33.42 15.31
N PRO A 271 -5.41 32.48 16.04
CA PRO A 271 -5.69 32.65 17.46
C PRO A 271 -4.40 32.62 18.30
N ALA A 272 -4.43 33.18 19.52
CA ALA A 272 -3.34 32.99 20.48
C ALA A 272 -3.15 31.50 20.79
N GLY A 273 -1.88 31.06 20.94
CA GLY A 273 -1.55 29.66 21.22
C GLY A 273 -0.11 29.31 20.88
N HIS A 274 0.19 28.02 20.97
CA HIS A 274 1.44 27.46 20.52
C HIS A 274 1.31 26.96 19.09
N TYR A 275 2.35 27.12 18.29
CA TYR A 275 2.37 26.81 16.88
C TYR A 275 3.62 26.02 16.51
N TRP A 276 3.53 25.26 15.44
CA TRP A 276 4.59 24.60 14.74
C TRP A 276 4.61 25.11 13.30
N ALA A 277 5.78 25.25 12.70
CA ALA A 277 5.91 25.66 11.31
C ALA A 277 7.02 24.89 10.58
N ILE A 278 6.85 24.69 9.28
CA ILE A 278 7.87 24.23 8.35
C ILE A 278 7.84 25.16 7.14
N GLY A 279 8.95 25.84 6.89
CA GLY A 279 9.21 26.53 5.62
C GLY A 279 9.74 25.50 4.62
N ASP A 280 9.16 25.49 3.44
CA ASP A 280 9.47 24.52 2.38
C ASP A 280 9.97 25.26 1.14
N PHE A 281 11.30 25.19 0.93
CA PHE A 281 12.01 25.98 -0.07
C PHE A 281 12.55 25.09 -1.17
N LEU A 282 12.25 25.45 -2.42
CA LEU A 282 12.55 24.67 -3.60
C LEU A 282 13.69 25.28 -4.42
N ASN A 283 14.66 24.47 -4.79
CA ASN A 283 15.69 24.87 -5.73
C ASN A 283 15.49 24.26 -7.11
N PHE A 284 15.69 25.07 -8.13
CA PHE A 284 15.53 24.69 -9.51
C PHE A 284 16.81 24.81 -10.33
N ARG A 285 16.97 23.91 -11.29
CA ARG A 285 17.91 24.06 -12.38
C ARG A 285 17.16 23.93 -13.71
N GLY A 286 16.95 25.05 -14.39
CA GLY A 286 16.03 25.10 -15.52
C GLY A 286 14.59 24.81 -15.08
N HIS A 287 14.00 23.74 -15.60
CA HIS A 287 12.64 23.31 -15.23
C HIS A 287 12.61 22.10 -14.27
N GLY A 288 13.74 21.68 -13.73
CA GLY A 288 13.82 20.54 -12.82
C GLY A 288 14.14 20.97 -11.40
N LEU A 289 13.44 20.36 -10.41
CA LEU A 289 13.80 20.46 -8.99
C LEU A 289 15.15 19.78 -8.76
N THR A 290 16.00 20.40 -7.96
CA THR A 290 17.33 19.88 -7.64
C THR A 290 17.54 19.64 -6.16
N SER A 291 16.81 20.34 -5.29
CA SER A 291 16.76 20.11 -3.86
C SER A 291 15.54 20.78 -3.24
N GLU A 292 15.17 20.33 -2.06
CA GLU A 292 14.12 20.86 -1.21
C GLU A 292 14.70 21.10 0.19
N HIS A 293 14.40 22.26 0.80
CA HIS A 293 14.97 22.69 2.07
C HIS A 293 13.84 22.95 3.06
N LEU A 294 13.79 22.15 4.13
CA LEU A 294 12.75 22.17 5.15
C LEU A 294 13.27 22.87 6.42
N ASP A 295 12.94 24.14 6.58
CA ASP A 295 13.26 24.87 7.81
C ASP A 295 12.18 24.63 8.86
N VAL A 296 12.51 23.86 9.89
CA VAL A 296 11.57 23.36 10.89
C VAL A 296 11.64 24.17 12.17
N VAL A 297 10.56 24.83 12.55
CA VAL A 297 10.37 25.47 13.85
C VAL A 297 9.46 24.61 14.72
N PRO A 298 10.00 23.79 15.64
CA PRO A 298 9.22 22.79 16.40
C PRO A 298 8.12 23.41 17.26
N GLN A 299 8.35 24.63 17.74
CA GLN A 299 7.35 25.37 18.50
C GLN A 299 7.71 26.86 18.57
N PHE A 300 6.69 27.72 18.40
CA PHE A 300 6.69 29.13 18.76
C PHE A 300 5.37 29.52 19.39
N THR A 301 5.26 30.70 19.96
CA THR A 301 4.06 31.13 20.70
C THR A 301 3.52 32.44 20.13
N VAL A 302 2.22 32.49 19.91
CA VAL A 302 1.46 33.69 19.51
C VAL A 302 0.64 34.16 20.71
N THR A 303 0.95 35.34 21.25
CA THR A 303 0.16 36.01 22.32
C THR A 303 -0.35 37.35 21.87
N GLY A 304 0.05 37.84 20.75
CA GLY A 304 -0.25 39.10 20.07
C GLY A 304 0.26 39.01 18.63
N ASP A 305 0.29 40.11 17.91
CA ASP A 305 0.90 40.18 16.61
C ASP A 305 2.37 39.71 16.70
N THR A 306 2.72 38.73 15.90
CA THR A 306 3.99 37.98 16.03
C THR A 306 4.68 37.90 14.67
N THR A 307 6.01 37.99 14.67
CA THR A 307 6.84 37.72 13.48
C THR A 307 7.63 36.44 13.68
N LEU A 308 7.55 35.52 12.74
CA LEU A 308 8.40 34.33 12.61
C LEU A 308 9.38 34.57 11.48
N VAL A 309 10.66 34.27 11.70
CA VAL A 309 11.70 34.33 10.67
C VAL A 309 12.12 32.95 10.29
N MET A 310 12.14 32.67 8.99
CA MET A 310 12.55 31.40 8.41
C MET A 310 13.61 31.59 7.34
N SER A 311 14.39 30.59 7.05
CA SER A 311 15.45 30.68 6.04
C SER A 311 15.76 29.33 5.42
N ALA A 312 15.77 29.26 4.11
CA ALA A 312 16.24 28.08 3.40
C ALA A 312 17.70 27.72 3.76
N GLN A 313 18.54 28.72 4.14
CA GLN A 313 19.91 28.50 4.60
C GLN A 313 19.98 27.80 5.97
N ALA A 314 18.93 27.88 6.80
CA ALA A 314 18.89 27.15 8.07
C ALA A 314 18.72 25.64 7.85
N ALA A 315 18.08 25.26 6.76
CA ALA A 315 17.94 23.87 6.32
C ALA A 315 19.16 23.46 5.47
N ASP A 316 20.31 23.33 6.12
CA ASP A 316 21.61 23.03 5.49
C ASP A 316 22.06 21.58 5.65
N SER A 317 21.33 20.80 6.42
CA SER A 317 21.67 19.42 6.71
C SER A 317 21.01 18.45 5.72
N GLU A 318 21.77 18.02 4.70
CA GLU A 318 21.32 17.03 3.70
C GLU A 318 20.93 15.71 4.38
N ILE A 319 19.76 15.19 4.06
CA ILE A 319 19.38 13.82 4.42
C ILE A 319 20.23 12.88 3.57
N LYS A 320 21.29 12.37 4.17
CA LYS A 320 22.32 11.61 3.48
C LYS A 320 22.81 10.44 4.29
N MET A 321 22.52 9.24 3.79
CA MET A 321 23.05 8.00 4.36
C MET A 321 24.42 7.71 3.76
N VAL A 322 25.45 7.67 4.61
CA VAL A 322 26.81 7.33 4.19
C VAL A 322 26.98 5.83 4.34
N THR A 323 26.96 5.13 3.22
CA THR A 323 27.06 3.68 3.09
C THR A 323 28.49 3.26 2.72
N THR A 324 28.82 1.99 2.89
CA THR A 324 30.15 1.46 2.51
C THR A 324 30.36 1.32 1.00
N ARG A 325 29.27 1.13 0.25
CA ARG A 325 29.30 1.08 -1.22
C ARG A 325 28.78 2.40 -1.78
N PRO A 326 29.27 2.87 -2.94
CA PRO A 326 28.76 4.07 -3.59
C PRO A 326 27.27 3.91 -3.92
N THR A 327 26.49 4.97 -3.72
CA THR A 327 25.03 4.92 -3.99
C THR A 327 24.54 6.15 -4.71
N VAL A 328 23.39 6.02 -5.36
CA VAL A 328 22.56 7.10 -5.87
C VAL A 328 21.24 7.11 -5.13
N ILE A 329 20.63 8.28 -4.99
CA ILE A 329 19.30 8.41 -4.37
C ILE A 329 18.28 7.85 -5.37
N ASP A 330 17.52 6.88 -4.92
CA ASP A 330 16.30 6.44 -5.60
C ASP A 330 15.09 7.18 -5.00
N GLU A 331 15.03 7.26 -3.66
CA GLU A 331 14.03 8.02 -2.93
C GLU A 331 14.54 8.44 -1.55
N VAL A 332 14.10 9.61 -1.12
CA VAL A 332 14.20 10.09 0.28
C VAL A 332 12.80 10.48 0.72
N THR A 333 12.37 9.97 1.85
CA THR A 333 11.14 10.40 2.52
C THR A 333 11.48 10.92 3.91
N GLU A 334 11.00 12.11 4.22
CA GLU A 334 11.11 12.70 5.57
C GLU A 334 9.71 12.97 6.09
N GLU A 335 9.35 12.34 7.20
CA GLU A 335 8.04 12.46 7.83
C GLU A 335 8.16 13.14 9.19
N PHE A 336 7.41 14.21 9.37
CA PHE A 336 7.23 14.88 10.66
C PHE A 336 5.87 14.53 11.25
N ARG A 337 5.87 14.04 12.46
CA ARG A 337 4.67 13.67 13.23
C ARG A 337 4.54 14.62 14.43
N ARG A 338 3.58 15.53 14.34
CA ARG A 338 3.33 16.51 15.38
C ARG A 338 2.08 16.14 16.18
N THR A 339 2.26 15.70 17.43
CA THR A 339 1.16 15.46 18.35
C THR A 339 0.89 16.75 19.11
N ALA A 340 -0.33 17.26 19.00
CA ALA A 340 -0.78 18.46 19.69
C ALA A 340 -1.10 18.18 21.16
N ALA A 341 -1.29 19.24 21.96
CA ALA A 341 -1.74 19.12 23.35
C ALA A 341 -3.11 18.42 23.48
N SER A 342 -3.97 18.56 22.46
CA SER A 342 -5.25 17.85 22.36
C SER A 342 -5.14 16.33 22.18
N GLY A 343 -3.95 15.80 21.96
CA GLY A 343 -3.71 14.40 21.64
C GLY A 343 -3.83 14.04 20.15
N ASN A 344 -4.32 14.95 19.30
CA ASN A 344 -4.39 14.74 17.87
C ASN A 344 -2.99 14.78 17.25
N THR A 345 -2.67 13.81 16.41
CA THR A 345 -1.41 13.78 15.67
C THR A 345 -1.67 14.20 14.23
N PHE A 346 -0.85 15.13 13.76
CA PHE A 346 -0.77 15.53 12.38
C PHE A 346 0.54 15.04 11.77
N THR A 347 0.51 14.53 10.54
CA THR A 347 1.68 14.10 9.80
C THR A 347 1.85 14.92 8.54
N ALA A 348 3.10 15.23 8.23
CA ALA A 348 3.51 15.82 6.96
C ALA A 348 4.74 15.07 6.47
N SER A 349 4.65 14.50 5.27
CA SER A 349 5.70 13.67 4.68
C SER A 349 6.08 14.23 3.32
N TRP A 350 7.36 14.48 3.14
CA TRP A 350 7.98 14.87 1.88
C TRP A 350 8.68 13.67 1.27
N GLY A 351 8.39 13.37 0.01
CA GLY A 351 9.06 12.31 -0.73
C GLY A 351 9.67 12.87 -2.02
N ALA A 352 10.92 12.52 -2.32
CA ALA A 352 11.64 13.01 -3.49
C ALA A 352 12.75 12.07 -3.94
N ASN A 353 13.07 12.09 -5.24
CA ASN A 353 14.22 11.41 -5.82
C ASN A 353 15.45 12.33 -6.01
N PHE A 354 15.48 13.40 -5.25
CA PHE A 354 16.57 14.37 -5.17
C PHE A 354 16.86 14.73 -3.69
N PRO A 355 17.94 15.43 -3.37
CA PRO A 355 18.30 15.76 -1.99
C PRO A 355 17.25 16.59 -1.27
N ILE A 356 16.84 16.16 -0.08
CA ILE A 356 16.08 16.94 0.90
C ILE A 356 17.04 17.38 1.99
N TYR A 357 16.94 18.65 2.40
CA TYR A 357 17.71 19.25 3.49
C TYR A 357 16.77 19.62 4.62
N VAL A 358 17.23 19.48 5.85
CA VAL A 358 16.47 19.86 7.06
C VAL A 358 17.26 20.83 7.93
N SER A 359 16.57 21.61 8.76
CA SER A 359 17.19 22.39 9.82
C SER A 359 17.22 21.58 11.13
N PRO A 360 18.39 21.09 11.59
CA PRO A 360 18.49 20.37 12.86
C PRO A 360 18.13 21.26 14.04
N THR A 361 17.37 20.72 15.00
CA THR A 361 16.91 21.49 16.14
C THR A 361 17.59 21.09 17.44
N THR A 362 17.77 22.07 18.33
CA THR A 362 18.36 21.85 19.66
C THR A 362 17.35 21.94 20.80
N LYS A 363 16.13 22.38 20.50
CA LYS A 363 15.05 22.54 21.49
C LYS A 363 13.86 21.65 21.12
N ARG A 364 13.35 20.96 22.11
CA ARG A 364 12.12 20.16 21.99
C ARG A 364 10.90 21.05 22.14
N PRO A 365 9.77 20.70 21.52
CA PRO A 365 8.50 21.34 21.86
C PRO A 365 8.15 21.08 23.33
N THR A 366 7.56 22.08 23.97
CA THR A 366 7.07 21.99 25.35
C THR A 366 5.60 21.59 25.42
N VAL A 367 4.89 21.68 24.28
CA VAL A 367 3.49 21.34 24.12
C VAL A 367 3.38 20.20 23.12
N GLY A 368 2.76 19.10 23.54
CA GLY A 368 2.62 17.89 22.73
C GLY A 368 3.97 17.19 22.43
N GLY A 369 4.12 16.61 21.25
CA GLY A 369 5.31 15.84 20.84
C GLY A 369 5.69 16.06 19.39
N LEU A 370 6.97 15.86 19.06
CA LEU A 370 7.48 15.80 17.71
C LEU A 370 8.25 14.48 17.53
N GLN A 371 7.98 13.78 16.43
CA GLN A 371 8.74 12.60 16.01
C GLN A 371 9.11 12.82 14.54
N VAL A 372 10.25 12.31 14.14
CA VAL A 372 10.75 12.40 12.78
C VAL A 372 11.08 11.00 12.30
N ILE A 373 10.61 10.65 11.11
CA ILE A 373 10.92 9.37 10.47
C ILE A 373 11.55 9.67 9.13
N THR A 374 12.73 9.09 8.94
CA THR A 374 13.50 9.21 7.71
C THR A 374 13.55 7.84 7.05
N ALA A 375 13.03 7.71 5.84
CA ALA A 375 13.13 6.52 5.01
C ALA A 375 13.92 6.85 3.74
N VAL A 376 14.92 6.04 3.42
CA VAL A 376 15.80 6.30 2.28
C VAL A 376 16.02 5.03 1.49
N GLN A 377 15.76 5.08 0.20
CA GLN A 377 16.16 4.05 -0.76
C GLN A 377 17.32 4.55 -1.62
N LEU A 378 18.36 3.74 -1.65
CA LEU A 378 19.57 4.06 -2.40
C LEU A 378 19.93 2.90 -3.30
N GLY A 379 20.07 3.17 -4.60
CA GLY A 379 20.48 2.17 -5.57
C GLY A 379 21.97 2.19 -5.89
N SER A 380 22.46 1.11 -6.49
CA SER A 380 23.79 1.05 -7.04
C SER A 380 23.93 1.98 -8.25
N PRO A 381 25.02 2.74 -8.40
CA PRO A 381 25.27 3.51 -9.61
C PRO A 381 25.27 2.61 -10.87
N LYS A 382 24.72 3.09 -11.98
CA LYS A 382 24.66 2.33 -13.25
C LYS A 382 26.00 1.81 -13.74
N ALA A 383 27.10 2.49 -13.38
CA ALA A 383 28.46 2.10 -13.72
C ALA A 383 29.11 1.13 -12.70
N ALA A 384 28.38 0.74 -11.65
CA ALA A 384 28.93 -0.21 -10.68
C ALA A 384 29.11 -1.58 -11.31
N ALA A 385 30.27 -2.18 -11.09
CA ALA A 385 30.55 -3.55 -11.53
C ALA A 385 29.95 -4.57 -10.56
N GLY A 386 29.49 -5.70 -11.08
CA GLY A 386 28.97 -6.82 -10.30
C GLY A 386 27.45 -6.81 -10.17
N THR A 387 26.96 -7.61 -9.24
CA THR A 387 25.51 -7.67 -8.93
C THR A 387 25.01 -6.32 -8.45
N PRO A 388 23.89 -5.81 -8.97
CA PRO A 388 23.23 -4.63 -8.44
C PRO A 388 23.00 -4.74 -6.94
N TYR A 389 22.85 -3.61 -6.28
CA TYR A 389 22.55 -3.56 -4.86
C TYR A 389 21.70 -2.35 -4.52
N GLN A 390 20.91 -2.52 -3.47
CA GLN A 390 20.03 -1.50 -2.94
C GLN A 390 20.15 -1.43 -1.42
N TYR A 391 19.97 -0.23 -0.87
CA TYR A 391 19.80 -0.03 0.56
C TYR A 391 18.39 0.49 0.83
N ASN A 392 17.69 -0.17 1.74
CA ASN A 392 16.38 0.21 2.26
C ASN A 392 16.57 0.57 3.74
N LEU A 393 16.57 1.85 4.04
CA LEU A 393 17.03 2.37 5.33
C LEU A 393 15.93 3.22 5.98
N ASP A 394 15.42 2.77 7.12
CA ASP A 394 14.39 3.46 7.88
C ASP A 394 14.89 3.78 9.30
N PHE A 395 14.66 5.01 9.73
CA PHE A 395 15.07 5.51 11.03
C PHE A 395 13.96 6.33 11.67
N ALA A 396 13.70 6.10 12.97
CA ALA A 396 12.77 6.90 13.74
C ALA A 396 13.47 7.68 14.84
N ASN A 397 13.27 8.99 14.87
CA ASN A 397 13.69 9.85 15.94
C ASN A 397 12.51 10.29 16.79
N THR A 398 12.42 9.75 18.00
CA THR A 398 11.37 10.06 18.97
C THR A 398 11.84 11.01 20.07
N SER A 399 13.01 11.61 19.89
CA SER A 399 13.60 12.51 20.90
C SER A 399 12.88 13.85 21.03
N GLY A 400 12.01 14.22 20.10
CA GLY A 400 11.39 15.54 20.02
C GLY A 400 12.25 16.59 19.31
N LEU A 401 13.35 16.17 18.69
CA LEU A 401 14.27 17.04 17.91
C LEU A 401 14.25 16.60 16.45
N VAL A 402 14.51 17.54 15.55
CA VAL A 402 14.90 17.23 14.18
C VAL A 402 16.39 16.88 14.18
N PRO A 403 16.78 15.64 13.81
CA PRO A 403 18.16 15.22 13.82
C PRO A 403 18.95 15.86 12.66
N PRO A 404 20.30 15.87 12.73
CA PRO A 404 21.11 16.12 11.54
C PRO A 404 20.80 15.06 10.46
N GLY A 405 20.62 15.50 9.21
CA GLY A 405 20.26 14.62 8.10
C GLY A 405 21.35 13.60 7.74
N ARG A 406 22.63 13.94 7.98
CA ARG A 406 23.74 13.05 7.64
C ARG A 406 23.93 11.96 8.67
N GLN A 407 23.81 10.69 8.24
CA GLN A 407 24.03 9.51 9.08
C GLN A 407 25.05 8.57 8.43
N VAL A 408 25.92 7.96 9.26
CA VAL A 408 26.84 6.90 8.81
C VAL A 408 26.21 5.56 9.13
N VAL A 409 25.92 4.79 8.10
CA VAL A 409 25.28 3.48 8.23
C VAL A 409 26.36 2.42 8.48
N SER A 410 26.31 1.80 9.65
CA SER A 410 27.22 0.70 9.97
C SER A 410 26.78 -0.57 9.24
N PRO A 411 27.69 -1.27 8.52
CA PRO A 411 27.35 -2.57 7.94
C PRO A 411 26.84 -3.59 8.97
N ALA A 412 27.32 -3.48 10.20
CA ALA A 412 26.91 -4.38 11.29
C ALA A 412 25.48 -4.13 11.77
N SER A 413 24.87 -2.98 11.45
CA SER A 413 23.45 -2.69 11.75
C SER A 413 22.48 -3.10 10.66
N LEU A 414 23.00 -3.66 9.57
CA LEU A 414 22.18 -4.05 8.43
C LEU A 414 21.92 -5.56 8.41
N ALA A 415 20.76 -5.95 7.91
CA ALA A 415 20.55 -7.27 7.36
C ALA A 415 20.89 -7.25 5.86
N THR A 416 21.23 -8.41 5.30
CA THR A 416 21.51 -8.59 3.89
C THR A 416 20.54 -9.60 3.29
N VAL A 417 19.85 -9.21 2.23
CA VAL A 417 18.95 -10.05 1.46
C VAL A 417 19.58 -10.31 0.07
N HIS A 418 19.76 -11.58 -0.27
CA HIS A 418 20.13 -11.98 -1.62
C HIS A 418 18.87 -12.29 -2.40
N ALA A 419 18.41 -11.33 -3.21
CA ALA A 419 17.17 -11.43 -3.94
C ALA A 419 17.37 -11.95 -5.36
N SER A 420 16.49 -12.87 -5.78
CA SER A 420 16.42 -13.43 -7.12
C SER A 420 15.04 -13.13 -7.71
N TYR A 421 15.02 -12.39 -8.80
CA TYR A 421 13.79 -12.01 -9.50
C TYR A 421 13.66 -12.83 -10.77
N TYR A 422 12.78 -13.83 -10.73
CA TYR A 422 12.54 -14.73 -11.85
C TYR A 422 11.59 -14.12 -12.87
N SER A 423 11.85 -14.37 -14.15
CA SER A 423 10.96 -13.98 -15.24
C SER A 423 11.24 -14.83 -16.47
N ASP A 424 10.21 -15.43 -17.03
CA ASP A 424 10.28 -16.22 -18.28
C ASP A 424 10.35 -15.33 -19.54
N VAL A 425 10.17 -14.02 -19.35
CA VAL A 425 10.30 -13.00 -20.40
C VAL A 425 11.17 -11.84 -19.89
N THR A 426 11.93 -11.24 -20.79
CA THR A 426 12.64 -9.99 -20.46
C THR A 426 11.64 -8.86 -20.34
N GLY A 427 11.64 -8.21 -19.20
CA GLY A 427 10.67 -7.15 -18.88
C GLY A 427 11.20 -6.18 -17.83
N THR A 428 10.28 -5.51 -17.19
CA THR A 428 10.55 -4.61 -16.05
C THR A 428 9.88 -5.18 -14.82
N GLY A 429 10.66 -5.37 -13.76
CA GLY A 429 10.18 -5.64 -12.42
C GLY A 429 10.19 -4.37 -11.58
N ALA A 430 9.41 -4.36 -10.51
CA ALA A 430 9.46 -3.34 -9.49
C ALA A 430 9.19 -3.99 -8.13
N LEU A 431 10.05 -3.71 -7.17
CA LEU A 431 9.85 -4.10 -5.79
C LEU A 431 9.34 -2.91 -5.00
N TYR A 432 8.28 -3.14 -4.25
CA TYR A 432 7.71 -2.21 -3.29
C TYR A 432 8.10 -2.70 -1.90
N ARG A 433 9.12 -2.10 -1.32
CA ARG A 433 9.61 -2.48 0.00
C ARG A 433 9.54 -1.29 0.93
N TYR A 434 8.85 -1.43 2.03
CA TYR A 434 8.74 -0.36 3.01
C TYR A 434 8.66 -0.91 4.44
N GLY A 435 9.29 -0.18 5.34
CA GLY A 435 9.27 -0.45 6.75
C GLY A 435 8.29 0.44 7.50
N LEU A 436 7.67 -0.09 8.53
CA LEU A 436 6.81 0.65 9.44
C LEU A 436 7.28 0.53 10.88
N PHE A 437 7.42 1.66 11.51
CA PHE A 437 7.52 1.71 12.97
C PHE A 437 6.13 1.59 13.60
N PRO A 438 6.01 1.05 14.83
CA PRO A 438 4.73 0.95 15.54
C PRO A 438 3.96 2.28 15.65
N ILE A 439 4.68 3.41 15.63
CA ILE A 439 4.12 4.76 15.69
C ILE A 439 3.42 5.18 14.38
N GLN A 440 3.71 4.53 13.26
CA GLN A 440 3.19 4.88 11.93
C GLN A 440 1.94 4.07 11.52
N ARG A 441 1.43 3.18 12.35
CA ARG A 441 0.36 2.23 11.98
C ARG A 441 -0.86 2.84 11.29
N ASN A 442 -1.14 4.10 11.54
CA ASN A 442 -2.29 4.81 10.98
C ASN A 442 -1.90 5.98 10.08
N ASP A 443 -0.63 6.08 9.71
CA ASP A 443 -0.16 7.19 8.91
C ASP A 443 -0.22 6.88 7.42
N LEU A 444 -0.29 7.94 6.66
CA LEU A 444 -0.06 7.91 5.24
C LEU A 444 1.44 8.08 5.01
N PHE A 445 2.04 7.21 4.27
CA PHE A 445 3.43 7.37 3.84
C PHE A 445 3.57 7.04 2.36
N LEU A 446 4.54 7.66 1.76
CA LEU A 446 4.87 7.49 0.36
C LEU A 446 5.78 6.27 0.22
N ILE A 447 5.50 5.44 -0.77
CA ILE A 447 6.32 4.27 -1.08
C ILE A 447 6.84 4.47 -2.49
N PRO A 448 8.15 4.57 -2.65
CA PRO A 448 8.77 4.68 -3.95
C PRO A 448 8.65 3.39 -4.74
N ILE A 449 8.74 3.51 -6.04
CA ILE A 449 8.76 2.41 -6.97
C ILE A 449 9.96 2.55 -7.87
N ASN A 450 10.92 1.66 -7.69
CA ASN A 450 12.10 1.62 -8.55
C ASN A 450 11.97 0.47 -9.54
N PRO A 451 11.73 0.77 -10.83
CA PRO A 451 11.71 -0.25 -11.85
C PRO A 451 13.12 -0.71 -12.18
N PHE A 452 13.30 -2.02 -12.32
CA PHE A 452 14.54 -2.65 -12.72
C PHE A 452 14.30 -3.71 -13.80
N PRO A 453 15.31 -4.05 -14.62
CA PRO A 453 15.14 -5.12 -15.62
C PRO A 453 14.98 -6.47 -14.93
N VAL A 454 14.14 -7.35 -15.49
CA VAL A 454 13.99 -8.74 -15.07
C VAL A 454 14.20 -9.69 -16.26
N PRO A 455 14.74 -10.90 -16.03
CA PRO A 455 15.19 -11.48 -14.77
C PRO A 455 16.41 -10.77 -14.18
N ASN A 456 16.57 -10.78 -12.84
CA ASN A 456 17.63 -10.07 -12.14
C ASN A 456 18.08 -10.78 -10.85
N LEU A 457 19.31 -10.48 -10.44
CA LEU A 457 19.81 -10.75 -9.09
C LEU A 457 20.11 -9.42 -8.42
N ASP A 458 19.78 -9.28 -7.16
CA ASP A 458 20.09 -8.09 -6.39
C ASP A 458 20.61 -8.45 -4.99
N THR A 459 21.36 -7.52 -4.37
CA THR A 459 21.76 -7.60 -2.97
C THR A 459 21.15 -6.41 -2.24
N GLU A 460 20.24 -6.67 -1.32
CA GLU A 460 19.54 -5.63 -0.61
C GLU A 460 20.03 -5.55 0.84
N TYR A 461 20.29 -4.33 1.29
CA TYR A 461 20.71 -4.03 2.64
C TYR A 461 19.55 -3.35 3.38
N MET A 462 19.05 -4.00 4.41
CA MET A 462 17.88 -3.56 5.17
C MET A 462 18.31 -3.03 6.54
N THR A 463 17.65 -2.00 7.05
CA THR A 463 17.83 -1.64 8.46
C THR A 463 17.44 -2.83 9.34
N GLY A 464 18.44 -3.34 10.08
CA GLY A 464 18.30 -4.50 10.96
C GLY A 464 17.78 -4.11 12.33
N ASP A 465 16.58 -3.55 12.39
CA ASP A 465 15.89 -3.16 13.64
C ASP A 465 14.59 -3.97 13.78
N PRO A 466 14.46 -4.83 14.80
CA PRO A 466 13.26 -5.63 15.00
C PRO A 466 11.99 -4.80 15.33
N ALA A 467 12.12 -3.51 15.63
CA ALA A 467 10.97 -2.63 15.77
C ALA A 467 10.32 -2.26 14.42
N ILE A 468 11.07 -2.37 13.32
CA ILE A 468 10.55 -2.10 11.98
C ILE A 468 9.84 -3.35 11.47
N GLN A 469 8.62 -3.16 11.01
CA GLN A 469 7.86 -4.18 10.29
C GLN A 469 7.94 -3.88 8.80
N TRP A 470 8.61 -4.75 8.06
CA TRP A 470 8.75 -4.67 6.61
C TRP A 470 7.67 -5.48 5.92
N THR A 471 7.12 -4.95 4.85
CA THR A 471 6.28 -5.69 3.92
C THR A 471 6.74 -5.39 2.51
N ASP A 472 6.59 -6.37 1.66
CA ASP A 472 7.13 -6.35 0.33
C ASP A 472 6.08 -6.77 -0.69
N ALA A 473 6.12 -6.19 -1.87
CA ALA A 473 5.39 -6.67 -3.01
C ALA A 473 6.24 -6.49 -4.27
N TYR A 474 6.47 -7.58 -4.95
CA TYR A 474 7.12 -7.59 -6.25
C TYR A 474 6.06 -7.53 -7.35
N SER A 475 6.24 -6.70 -8.34
CA SER A 475 5.42 -6.74 -9.55
C SER A 475 6.30 -6.77 -10.79
N GLN A 476 5.93 -7.63 -11.72
CA GLN A 476 6.49 -7.66 -13.06
C GLN A 476 5.55 -6.94 -13.99
N THR A 477 6.05 -5.94 -14.71
CA THR A 477 5.25 -5.17 -15.64
C THR A 477 5.68 -5.42 -17.08
N TYR A 478 4.68 -5.58 -17.93
CA TYR A 478 4.81 -5.55 -19.37
C TYR A 478 3.71 -4.66 -19.93
N ASN A 479 4.08 -3.57 -20.59
CA ASN A 479 3.12 -2.61 -21.16
C ASN A 479 2.03 -2.13 -20.16
N ASN A 480 2.42 -1.79 -18.93
CA ASN A 480 1.57 -1.32 -17.83
C ASN A 480 0.66 -2.39 -17.18
N LEU A 481 0.96 -3.66 -17.36
CA LEU A 481 0.30 -4.75 -16.64
C LEU A 481 1.25 -5.31 -15.60
N ALA A 482 0.70 -5.66 -14.49
CA ALA A 482 1.45 -6.20 -13.39
C ALA A 482 0.91 -7.56 -12.99
N GLY A 483 1.79 -8.51 -12.78
CA GLY A 483 1.59 -9.73 -12.04
C GLY A 483 2.77 -9.90 -11.11
N GLY A 484 2.61 -10.53 -9.97
CA GLY A 484 3.72 -10.65 -9.04
C GLY A 484 3.39 -11.42 -7.79
N GLN A 485 4.12 -11.11 -6.74
CA GLN A 485 4.02 -11.75 -5.43
C GLN A 485 3.96 -10.67 -4.35
N SER A 486 3.21 -10.91 -3.30
CA SER A 486 3.27 -10.13 -2.07
C SER A 486 3.82 -10.98 -0.93
N ASP A 487 4.53 -10.36 -0.02
CA ASP A 487 5.01 -10.99 1.20
C ASP A 487 4.26 -10.44 2.43
N GLY A 488 4.18 -11.25 3.46
CA GLY A 488 3.69 -10.84 4.78
C GLY A 488 4.63 -9.88 5.50
N TRP A 489 4.19 -9.38 6.65
CA TRP A 489 4.99 -8.50 7.49
C TRP A 489 6.07 -9.27 8.22
N ARG A 490 7.31 -8.77 8.19
CA ARG A 490 8.45 -9.33 8.92
C ARG A 490 9.39 -8.26 9.42
N SER A 491 10.29 -8.62 10.34
CA SER A 491 11.38 -7.78 10.81
C SER A 491 12.71 -8.39 10.40
N PHE A 492 13.71 -7.53 10.20
CA PHE A 492 15.10 -7.94 10.02
C PHE A 492 15.93 -7.64 11.26
N HIS A 493 16.95 -8.46 11.50
CA HIS A 493 17.89 -8.27 12.59
C HIS A 493 19.27 -7.85 12.05
N ALA A 494 19.97 -7.06 12.83
CA ALA A 494 21.34 -6.65 12.49
C ALA A 494 22.24 -7.87 12.26
N GLY A 495 22.94 -7.90 11.11
CA GLY A 495 23.80 -9.00 10.70
C GLY A 495 23.08 -10.22 10.11
N GLU A 496 21.77 -10.21 10.02
CA GLU A 496 21.00 -11.27 9.38
C GLU A 496 21.39 -11.41 7.90
N GLN A 497 21.45 -12.66 7.42
CA GLN A 497 21.67 -13.01 6.01
C GLN A 497 20.51 -13.90 5.57
N THR A 498 19.79 -13.49 4.53
CA THR A 498 18.67 -14.26 4.00
C THR A 498 18.66 -14.27 2.48
N THR A 499 17.89 -15.17 1.89
CA THR A 499 17.70 -15.30 0.45
C THR A 499 16.20 -15.19 0.17
N GLU A 500 15.83 -14.44 -0.85
CA GLU A 500 14.48 -14.30 -1.33
C GLU A 500 14.39 -14.63 -2.81
N ASN A 501 13.33 -15.34 -3.17
CA ASN A 501 13.07 -15.69 -4.56
C ASN A 501 11.68 -15.16 -4.94
N TRP A 502 11.63 -14.25 -5.89
CA TRP A 502 10.42 -13.65 -6.40
C TRP A 502 10.03 -14.25 -7.75
N ASN A 503 8.81 -14.77 -7.86
CA ASN A 503 8.29 -15.50 -9.01
C ASN A 503 9.09 -16.79 -9.36
N ALA A 504 9.64 -17.48 -8.37
CA ALA A 504 10.36 -18.72 -8.61
C ALA A 504 9.41 -19.82 -9.12
N TYR A 505 9.70 -20.33 -10.31
CA TYR A 505 8.91 -21.38 -10.94
C TYR A 505 9.05 -22.75 -10.26
N PRO A 506 8.01 -23.60 -10.28
CA PRO A 506 6.68 -23.40 -10.87
C PRO A 506 5.83 -22.44 -10.03
N LEU A 507 5.00 -21.61 -10.70
CA LEU A 507 3.93 -20.89 -10.01
C LEU A 507 2.70 -21.82 -9.90
N HIS A 508 2.04 -21.77 -8.76
CA HIS A 508 0.91 -22.64 -8.43
C HIS A 508 -0.06 -21.94 -7.44
N GLU A 509 -1.05 -22.65 -6.94
CA GLU A 509 -1.94 -22.12 -5.90
C GLU A 509 -1.18 -21.94 -4.59
N GLY A 510 -1.16 -20.69 -4.08
CA GLY A 510 -0.47 -20.31 -2.86
C GLY A 510 -1.34 -20.46 -1.62
N TYR A 511 -0.67 -20.72 -0.51
CA TYR A 511 -1.26 -20.89 0.80
C TYR A 511 -0.73 -19.81 1.74
N ASN A 512 -1.61 -19.24 2.55
CA ASN A 512 -1.16 -18.36 3.62
C ASN A 512 -0.31 -19.17 4.62
N VAL A 513 0.97 -18.90 4.60
CA VAL A 513 1.94 -19.46 5.55
C VAL A 513 2.36 -18.31 6.47
N ASP A 514 2.18 -18.50 7.78
CA ASP A 514 2.66 -17.53 8.74
C ASP A 514 4.19 -17.43 8.68
N LEU A 515 4.68 -16.25 8.45
CA LEU A 515 6.08 -15.93 8.69
C LEU A 515 6.22 -15.68 10.19
N VAL A 516 6.82 -16.64 10.86
CA VAL A 516 7.04 -16.62 12.32
C VAL A 516 7.70 -15.30 12.71
N GLY A 517 6.99 -14.50 13.50
CA GLY A 517 7.50 -13.23 14.02
C GLY A 517 6.93 -11.98 13.36
N ALA A 518 6.05 -12.11 12.37
CA ALA A 518 5.29 -10.97 11.86
C ALA A 518 4.45 -10.37 12.99
N ALA A 519 4.95 -9.31 13.61
CA ALA A 519 4.31 -8.73 14.78
C ALA A 519 3.08 -7.92 14.36
N ASN A 520 1.94 -8.61 14.21
CA ASN A 520 0.62 -8.04 14.45
C ASN A 520 0.19 -6.78 13.70
N LEU A 521 0.78 -6.44 12.57
CA LEU A 521 0.28 -5.34 11.74
C LEU A 521 -0.87 -5.78 10.83
N SER A 522 -0.89 -7.04 10.42
CA SER A 522 -2.01 -7.67 9.73
C SER A 522 -2.21 -9.08 10.26
N PRO A 523 -3.42 -9.46 10.66
CA PRO A 523 -3.71 -10.83 11.02
C PRO A 523 -3.48 -11.74 9.81
N THR A 524 -2.75 -12.83 9.99
CA THR A 524 -2.60 -13.87 8.96
C THR A 524 -3.90 -14.67 8.88
N LEU A 525 -4.44 -14.80 7.68
CA LEU A 525 -5.58 -15.66 7.42
C LEU A 525 -5.12 -17.10 7.22
N SER A 526 -5.85 -18.03 7.76
CA SER A 526 -5.74 -19.43 7.34
C SER A 526 -6.42 -19.64 5.98
N SER A 527 -5.73 -20.27 5.03
CA SER A 527 -6.27 -20.55 3.68
C SER A 527 -7.54 -21.41 3.67
N ALA A 528 -7.76 -22.20 4.71
CA ALA A 528 -9.03 -22.91 4.93
C ALA A 528 -9.33 -22.98 6.42
N SER A 529 -10.46 -22.43 6.84
CA SER A 529 -10.89 -22.45 8.24
C SER A 529 -12.37 -22.76 8.36
N ARG A 530 -12.78 -23.37 9.49
CA ARG A 530 -14.15 -23.66 9.80
C ARG A 530 -14.58 -23.04 11.12
N ALA A 531 -15.70 -22.31 11.09
CA ALA A 531 -16.37 -21.73 12.26
C ALA A 531 -17.83 -22.20 12.27
N GLY A 532 -18.20 -23.03 13.24
CA GLY A 532 -19.51 -23.71 13.21
C GLY A 532 -19.66 -24.53 11.92
N ASP A 533 -20.65 -24.17 11.11
CA ASP A 533 -20.91 -24.82 9.83
C ASP A 533 -20.35 -24.02 8.63
N THR A 534 -19.73 -22.88 8.88
CA THR A 534 -19.17 -22.04 7.82
C THR A 534 -17.72 -22.43 7.52
N LEU A 535 -17.46 -22.88 6.30
CA LEU A 535 -16.13 -23.04 5.73
C LEU A 535 -15.73 -21.73 5.03
N THR A 536 -14.59 -21.18 5.37
CA THR A 536 -13.96 -20.07 4.68
C THR A 536 -12.73 -20.58 3.95
N LEU A 537 -12.57 -20.20 2.68
CA LEU A 537 -11.43 -20.52 1.83
C LEU A 537 -10.80 -19.24 1.32
N ASP A 538 -9.46 -19.21 1.28
CA ASP A 538 -8.65 -18.11 0.75
C ASP A 538 -7.37 -18.67 0.13
N VAL A 539 -7.26 -18.61 -1.19
CA VAL A 539 -6.16 -19.19 -1.96
C VAL A 539 -5.75 -18.23 -3.05
N THR A 540 -4.46 -17.98 -3.19
CA THR A 540 -3.92 -17.12 -4.24
C THR A 540 -3.42 -17.96 -5.41
N PRO A 541 -3.88 -17.72 -6.64
CA PRO A 541 -3.32 -18.39 -7.82
C PRO A 541 -1.95 -17.81 -8.17
N PHE A 542 -1.14 -18.58 -8.89
CA PHE A 542 0.16 -18.14 -9.41
C PHE A 542 1.15 -17.65 -8.34
N SER A 543 1.06 -18.17 -7.13
CA SER A 543 2.07 -17.96 -6.10
C SER A 543 3.35 -18.70 -6.44
N ASP A 544 4.48 -18.15 -6.04
CA ASP A 544 5.74 -18.89 -6.07
C ASP A 544 5.87 -19.80 -4.84
N ASN A 545 7.02 -20.45 -4.70
CA ASN A 545 7.27 -21.44 -3.65
C ASN A 545 7.93 -20.84 -2.39
N THR A 546 8.04 -19.52 -2.31
CA THR A 546 8.63 -18.86 -1.14
C THR A 546 7.59 -18.80 -0.03
N PRO A 547 7.90 -19.31 1.18
CA PRO A 547 6.97 -19.23 2.30
C PRO A 547 6.57 -17.76 2.60
N GLY A 548 5.29 -17.52 2.76
CA GLY A 548 4.73 -16.19 3.02
C GLY A 548 4.34 -15.41 1.76
N HIS A 549 4.82 -15.82 0.58
CA HIS A 549 4.40 -15.18 -0.65
C HIS A 549 2.97 -15.57 -1.04
N GLY A 550 2.20 -14.58 -1.44
CA GLY A 550 0.91 -14.73 -2.09
C GLY A 550 0.99 -14.24 -3.53
N GLY A 551 0.54 -15.06 -4.47
CA GLY A 551 0.51 -14.68 -5.88
C GLY A 551 -0.42 -13.49 -6.09
N ASP A 552 0.07 -12.48 -6.79
CA ASP A 552 -0.76 -11.42 -7.33
C ASP A 552 -1.27 -11.87 -8.70
N GLY A 553 -2.54 -12.20 -8.79
CA GLY A 553 -3.19 -12.67 -10.02
C GLY A 553 -3.14 -11.68 -11.19
N GLY A 554 -2.40 -10.62 -11.04
CA GLY A 554 -2.32 -9.51 -11.97
C GLY A 554 -3.58 -8.65 -11.91
N PHE A 555 -3.49 -7.42 -12.34
CA PHE A 555 -4.66 -6.53 -12.43
C PHE A 555 -5.63 -7.06 -13.47
N ILE A 556 -6.63 -7.76 -12.99
CA ILE A 556 -7.69 -8.31 -13.82
C ILE A 556 -8.52 -7.15 -14.36
N GLY A 557 -8.45 -6.92 -15.67
CA GLY A 557 -9.47 -6.19 -16.44
C GLY A 557 -9.80 -4.77 -16.00
N GLY A 558 -9.00 -4.15 -15.14
CA GLY A 558 -9.12 -2.73 -14.85
C GLY A 558 -8.41 -1.94 -15.93
N GLN A 559 -9.06 -1.05 -16.56
CA GLN A 559 -8.67 0.21 -17.23
C GLN A 559 -7.41 0.29 -18.13
N PHE A 560 -6.47 -0.67 -18.12
CA PHE A 560 -5.18 -0.55 -18.80
C PHE A 560 -5.01 -1.47 -20.01
N GLY A 561 -6.09 -2.12 -20.44
CA GLY A 561 -6.13 -2.92 -21.67
C GLY A 561 -5.97 -4.42 -21.46
N PRO A 562 -6.29 -5.24 -22.48
CA PRO A 562 -6.52 -6.68 -22.38
C PRO A 562 -5.25 -7.50 -22.59
N VAL A 563 -4.15 -7.24 -21.88
CA VAL A 563 -2.87 -7.92 -22.17
C VAL A 563 -2.72 -9.24 -21.40
N ASN A 564 -3.25 -9.32 -20.17
CA ASN A 564 -3.27 -10.56 -19.41
C ASN A 564 -4.72 -11.00 -19.20
N HIS A 565 -5.06 -12.14 -19.76
CA HIS A 565 -6.33 -12.78 -19.48
C HIS A 565 -6.09 -13.90 -18.48
N ILE A 566 -6.60 -13.73 -17.27
CA ILE A 566 -6.71 -14.82 -16.30
C ILE A 566 -8.09 -15.42 -16.46
N THR A 567 -8.13 -16.73 -16.60
CA THR A 567 -9.35 -17.54 -16.65
C THR A 567 -9.36 -18.49 -15.47
N GLY A 568 -10.51 -19.01 -15.11
CA GLY A 568 -10.58 -20.04 -14.09
C GLY A 568 -11.97 -20.53 -13.78
N HIS A 569 -12.01 -21.58 -12.98
CA HIS A 569 -13.24 -22.14 -12.45
C HIS A 569 -12.99 -22.69 -11.05
N TYR A 570 -13.97 -22.56 -10.15
CA TYR A 570 -13.92 -23.23 -8.85
C TYR A 570 -15.14 -24.10 -8.63
N LEU A 571 -14.95 -25.14 -7.81
CA LEU A 571 -16.02 -26.01 -7.34
C LEU A 571 -15.76 -26.42 -5.89
N ILE A 572 -16.77 -26.27 -5.06
CA ILE A 572 -16.77 -26.77 -3.68
C ILE A 572 -17.90 -27.79 -3.57
N ALA A 573 -17.59 -28.99 -3.11
CA ALA A 573 -18.57 -30.06 -2.92
C ALA A 573 -18.39 -30.68 -1.53
N GLU A 574 -19.48 -31.12 -0.93
CA GLU A 574 -19.53 -31.92 0.29
C GLU A 574 -20.20 -33.27 0.01
N ASN A 575 -19.54 -34.36 0.37
CA ASN A 575 -20.00 -35.74 0.15
C ASN A 575 -20.45 -35.99 -1.31
N GLY A 576 -19.73 -35.40 -2.28
CA GLY A 576 -20.03 -35.50 -3.70
C GLY A 576 -21.12 -34.57 -4.23
N LYS A 577 -21.81 -33.82 -3.35
CA LYS A 577 -22.81 -32.84 -3.76
C LYS A 577 -22.17 -31.46 -3.89
N THR A 578 -22.29 -30.82 -5.05
CA THR A 578 -21.83 -29.45 -5.26
C THR A 578 -22.58 -28.48 -4.36
N ILE A 579 -21.82 -27.68 -3.58
CA ILE A 579 -22.33 -26.62 -2.71
C ILE A 579 -22.21 -25.26 -3.40
N ALA A 580 -21.04 -25.01 -4.04
CA ALA A 580 -20.78 -23.80 -4.78
C ALA A 580 -19.88 -24.09 -5.98
N SER A 581 -20.04 -23.33 -7.05
CA SER A 581 -19.14 -23.35 -8.20
C SER A 581 -19.29 -22.04 -8.98
N GLY A 582 -18.27 -21.66 -9.76
CA GLY A 582 -18.34 -20.46 -10.56
C GLY A 582 -16.99 -20.05 -11.16
N ASN A 583 -16.95 -18.83 -11.65
CA ASN A 583 -15.74 -18.21 -12.14
C ASN A 583 -15.01 -17.57 -10.95
N PRO A 584 -13.78 -17.97 -10.61
CA PRO A 584 -13.01 -17.34 -9.53
C PRO A 584 -12.73 -15.86 -9.82
N LEU A 585 -12.65 -15.44 -11.09
CA LEU A 585 -12.44 -14.04 -11.47
C LEU A 585 -13.54 -13.11 -10.97
N ALA A 586 -14.80 -13.59 -10.91
CA ALA A 586 -15.88 -12.79 -10.33
C ALA A 586 -15.63 -12.52 -8.84
N LYS A 587 -14.88 -13.39 -8.16
CA LYS A 587 -14.47 -13.23 -6.77
C LYS A 587 -13.20 -12.38 -6.64
N PHE A 588 -12.22 -12.56 -7.52
CA PHE A 588 -11.02 -11.73 -7.56
C PHE A 588 -11.34 -10.25 -7.78
N ALA A 589 -12.32 -9.92 -8.63
CA ALA A 589 -12.75 -8.56 -8.86
C ALA A 589 -13.43 -7.92 -7.64
N GLU A 590 -14.00 -8.72 -6.75
CA GLU A 590 -14.69 -8.23 -5.55
C GLU A 590 -13.75 -7.91 -4.38
N ILE A 591 -12.53 -8.49 -4.33
CA ILE A 591 -11.74 -8.54 -3.09
C ILE A 591 -10.38 -7.84 -3.18
N GLY A 592 -9.97 -7.34 -4.34
CA GLY A 592 -8.94 -6.35 -4.33
C GLY A 592 -7.50 -6.73 -4.62
N LEU A 593 -6.53 -6.35 -3.84
CA LEU A 593 -5.12 -6.07 -4.11
C LEU A 593 -4.31 -7.18 -4.78
N TYR A 594 -4.61 -8.44 -4.51
CA TYR A 594 -3.71 -9.55 -4.79
C TYR A 594 -4.31 -10.69 -5.62
N GLY A 595 -5.53 -10.54 -6.14
CA GLY A 595 -6.13 -11.59 -6.96
C GLY A 595 -6.43 -12.89 -6.19
N GLU A 596 -6.69 -12.81 -4.90
CA GLU A 596 -7.04 -13.94 -4.06
C GLU A 596 -8.39 -14.54 -4.43
N PHE A 597 -8.48 -15.87 -4.48
CA PHE A 597 -9.75 -16.57 -4.44
C PHE A 597 -10.24 -16.65 -3.00
N ASN A 598 -11.30 -15.93 -2.72
CA ASN A 598 -11.87 -15.85 -1.38
C ASN A 598 -13.35 -16.17 -1.40
N THR A 599 -13.78 -17.08 -0.55
CA THR A 599 -15.19 -17.42 -0.43
C THR A 599 -15.53 -18.06 0.91
N HIS A 600 -16.82 -18.07 1.25
CA HIS A 600 -17.36 -18.83 2.37
C HIS A 600 -18.60 -19.60 1.94
N VAL A 601 -18.76 -20.81 2.47
CA VAL A 601 -19.90 -21.69 2.22
C VAL A 601 -20.39 -22.34 3.50
N THR A 602 -21.69 -22.64 3.56
CA THR A 602 -22.25 -23.42 4.67
C THR A 602 -22.20 -24.90 4.33
N LEU A 603 -21.57 -25.69 5.20
CA LEU A 603 -21.51 -27.14 5.11
C LEU A 603 -22.46 -27.80 6.12
N SER A 604 -22.67 -29.09 5.97
CA SER A 604 -23.43 -29.90 6.94
C SER A 604 -22.77 -29.85 8.32
N PRO A 605 -23.57 -29.85 9.42
CA PRO A 605 -23.00 -30.05 10.77
C PRO A 605 -22.45 -31.47 10.98
N GLN A 606 -22.84 -32.44 10.17
CA GLN A 606 -22.33 -33.80 10.25
C GLN A 606 -20.95 -33.92 9.59
N PRO A 607 -20.05 -34.76 10.11
CA PRO A 607 -18.77 -35.03 9.46
C PRO A 607 -18.93 -35.44 8.00
N GLY A 608 -18.24 -34.78 7.11
CA GLY A 608 -18.31 -35.02 5.67
C GLY A 608 -16.96 -34.95 4.98
N THR A 609 -16.92 -35.31 3.72
CA THR A 609 -15.76 -35.12 2.86
C THR A 609 -15.97 -33.87 2.04
N VAL A 610 -15.08 -32.89 2.21
CA VAL A 610 -15.05 -31.69 1.38
C VAL A 610 -14.12 -31.94 0.21
N ARG A 611 -14.56 -31.53 -0.98
CA ARG A 611 -13.73 -31.46 -2.19
C ARG A 611 -13.74 -30.03 -2.70
N PHE A 612 -12.57 -29.45 -2.81
CA PHE A 612 -12.36 -28.13 -3.41
C PHE A 612 -11.52 -28.26 -4.69
N VAL A 613 -11.91 -27.61 -5.76
CA VAL A 613 -11.20 -27.52 -7.02
C VAL A 613 -11.01 -26.05 -7.34
N LEU A 614 -9.81 -25.68 -7.71
CA LEU A 614 -9.49 -24.37 -8.24
C LEU A 614 -8.71 -24.55 -9.54
N ASP A 615 -9.25 -24.00 -10.62
CA ASP A 615 -8.59 -23.93 -11.92
C ASP A 615 -8.15 -22.48 -12.14
N SER A 616 -6.93 -22.27 -12.59
CA SER A 616 -6.37 -20.97 -12.92
C SER A 616 -5.64 -21.05 -14.26
N GLY A 617 -5.89 -20.12 -15.16
CA GLY A 617 -5.22 -20.01 -16.44
C GLY A 617 -4.76 -18.60 -16.72
N GLY A 618 -3.55 -18.44 -17.22
CA GLY A 618 -2.99 -17.15 -17.62
C GLY A 618 -2.62 -17.14 -19.10
N SER A 619 -2.89 -16.05 -19.77
CA SER A 619 -2.46 -15.82 -21.16
C SER A 619 -2.00 -14.40 -21.33
N GLY A 620 -1.01 -14.22 -22.19
CA GLY A 620 -0.42 -12.90 -22.46
C GLY A 620 1.10 -12.93 -22.40
N PRO A 621 1.76 -11.80 -22.59
CA PRO A 621 3.22 -11.74 -22.72
C PRO A 621 3.99 -12.18 -21.49
N ILE A 622 3.40 -12.16 -20.30
CA ILE A 622 4.04 -12.57 -19.04
C ILE A 622 3.72 -14.01 -18.63
N PHE A 623 3.03 -14.79 -19.46
CA PHE A 623 2.68 -16.19 -19.22
C PHE A 623 3.23 -17.12 -20.31
N ALA A 624 4.54 -17.10 -20.56
CA ALA A 624 5.15 -18.09 -21.42
C ALA A 624 5.29 -19.45 -20.72
N LEU A 625 5.47 -19.43 -19.38
CA LEU A 625 5.38 -20.58 -18.47
C LEU A 625 4.13 -20.47 -17.60
N ASN A 626 3.82 -21.53 -16.85
CA ASN A 626 2.65 -21.62 -15.94
C ASN A 626 1.34 -21.16 -16.59
N THR A 627 1.08 -21.67 -17.78
CA THR A 627 -0.07 -21.22 -18.58
C THR A 627 -1.41 -21.64 -18.01
N SER A 628 -1.44 -22.67 -17.17
CA SER A 628 -2.58 -23.01 -16.33
C SER A 628 -2.16 -23.92 -15.17
N SER A 629 -2.94 -23.82 -14.08
CA SER A 629 -2.90 -24.76 -12.97
C SER A 629 -4.30 -25.25 -12.63
N GLN A 630 -4.39 -26.45 -12.10
CA GLN A 630 -5.57 -27.01 -11.48
C GLN A 630 -5.18 -27.73 -10.21
N THR A 631 -5.76 -27.31 -9.08
CA THR A 631 -5.57 -28.03 -7.83
C THR A 631 -6.88 -28.57 -7.30
N VAL A 632 -6.83 -29.82 -6.88
CA VAL A 632 -7.96 -30.58 -6.32
C VAL A 632 -7.57 -31.01 -4.92
N TRP A 633 -8.26 -30.49 -3.94
CA TRP A 633 -8.15 -30.92 -2.54
C TRP A 633 -9.32 -31.77 -2.13
N THR A 634 -9.05 -32.73 -1.24
CA THR A 634 -10.09 -33.51 -0.56
C THR A 634 -9.66 -33.72 0.90
N TRP A 635 -10.55 -33.43 1.83
CA TRP A 635 -10.29 -33.65 3.25
C TRP A 635 -11.56 -33.94 4.03
N ARG A 636 -11.44 -34.40 5.26
CA ARG A 636 -12.54 -34.60 6.20
C ARG A 636 -12.79 -33.30 6.96
N SER A 637 -14.02 -32.84 7.03
CA SER A 637 -14.45 -31.65 7.76
C SER A 637 -15.68 -31.97 8.62
N ALA A 638 -15.81 -31.30 9.74
CA ALA A 638 -16.94 -31.44 10.66
C ALA A 638 -17.28 -30.08 11.29
N HIS A 639 -18.46 -29.99 11.91
CA HIS A 639 -18.85 -28.83 12.70
C HIS A 639 -17.78 -28.45 13.74
N GLU A 640 -17.41 -27.18 13.78
CA GLU A 640 -16.40 -26.67 14.71
C GLU A 640 -17.04 -25.73 15.75
N ALA A 641 -17.25 -26.24 16.95
CA ALA A 641 -17.96 -25.52 18.00
C ALA A 641 -17.03 -24.66 18.91
N GLY A 642 -15.72 -24.89 18.90
CA GLY A 642 -14.83 -24.33 19.93
C GLY A 642 -13.40 -24.03 19.51
N GLY A 643 -13.11 -24.03 18.22
CA GLY A 643 -11.77 -23.65 17.73
C GLY A 643 -11.45 -22.20 18.03
N THR A 644 -10.18 -21.94 18.39
CA THR A 644 -9.68 -20.58 18.57
C THR A 644 -8.27 -20.50 18.05
N LEU A 645 -8.05 -19.60 17.09
CA LEU A 645 -6.74 -19.34 16.52
C LEU A 645 -5.83 -18.57 17.50
N PRO A 646 -4.52 -18.73 17.43
CA PRO A 646 -3.55 -17.92 18.16
C PRO A 646 -3.68 -16.42 17.83
N ALA A 647 -3.05 -15.57 18.67
CA ALA A 647 -2.93 -14.15 18.36
C ALA A 647 -2.16 -13.96 17.04
N GLY A 648 -2.57 -12.97 16.23
CA GLY A 648 -2.01 -12.72 14.91
C GLY A 648 -2.68 -13.50 13.77
N TRP A 649 -3.64 -14.39 14.07
CA TRP A 649 -4.41 -15.13 13.07
C TRP A 649 -5.87 -14.70 13.07
N THR A 650 -6.53 -14.80 11.91
CA THR A 650 -7.96 -14.53 11.74
C THR A 650 -8.62 -15.61 10.91
N CYS A 651 -9.90 -15.85 11.16
CA CYS A 651 -10.77 -16.75 10.38
C CYS A 651 -11.44 -16.05 9.20
N LYS A 652 -11.31 -14.73 9.11
CA LYS A 652 -11.99 -13.93 8.11
C LYS A 652 -11.04 -13.50 7.02
N PRO A 653 -11.47 -13.56 5.76
CA PRO A 653 -10.63 -13.22 4.64
C PRO A 653 -10.41 -11.72 4.50
N GLY A 654 -9.28 -11.37 3.92
CA GLY A 654 -8.97 -10.03 3.43
C GLY A 654 -9.26 -8.92 4.44
N PHE A 655 -9.86 -7.86 3.96
CA PHE A 655 -10.16 -6.66 4.75
C PHE A 655 -11.11 -6.90 5.93
N GLU A 656 -12.08 -7.79 5.79
CA GLU A 656 -12.99 -8.10 6.89
C GLU A 656 -12.24 -8.69 8.09
N GLY A 657 -11.20 -9.46 7.84
CA GLY A 657 -10.31 -9.99 8.87
C GLY A 657 -9.52 -8.91 9.59
N LEU A 658 -9.17 -7.83 8.91
CA LEU A 658 -8.42 -6.72 9.49
C LEU A 658 -9.27 -5.83 10.40
N ILE A 659 -10.47 -5.47 9.96
CA ILE A 659 -11.35 -4.57 10.72
C ILE A 659 -12.20 -5.28 11.76
N HIS A 660 -12.55 -6.54 11.51
CA HIS A 660 -13.37 -7.36 12.41
C HIS A 660 -12.72 -8.75 12.63
N PRO A 661 -11.50 -8.81 13.19
CA PRO A 661 -10.79 -10.07 13.36
C PRO A 661 -11.60 -11.03 14.21
N SER A 662 -11.84 -12.22 13.68
CA SER A 662 -12.43 -13.32 14.41
C SER A 662 -11.43 -14.45 14.49
N ARG A 663 -11.21 -15.00 15.68
CA ARG A 663 -10.33 -16.13 15.90
C ARG A 663 -11.11 -17.42 16.26
N ASN A 664 -12.42 -17.33 16.30
CA ASN A 664 -13.30 -18.45 16.73
C ASN A 664 -13.53 -19.40 15.56
N CYS A 665 -12.50 -20.12 15.16
CA CYS A 665 -12.53 -21.18 14.15
C CYS A 665 -11.37 -22.15 14.37
N ALA A 666 -11.37 -23.25 13.62
CA ALA A 666 -10.23 -24.15 13.49
C ALA A 666 -9.75 -24.16 12.04
N VAL A 667 -8.43 -24.38 11.84
CA VAL A 667 -7.84 -24.58 10.53
C VAL A 667 -8.21 -25.96 10.01
N GLU A 668 -8.71 -26.02 8.80
CA GLU A 668 -9.03 -27.28 8.09
C GLU A 668 -7.72 -28.01 7.70
N PRO A 669 -7.72 -29.36 7.72
CA PRO A 669 -6.55 -30.16 7.37
C PRO A 669 -6.32 -30.24 5.85
N MET A 670 -6.39 -29.10 5.17
CA MET A 670 -6.13 -28.99 3.74
C MET A 670 -4.65 -29.20 3.48
N MET A 671 -4.31 -30.10 2.54
CA MET A 671 -2.93 -30.38 2.19
C MET A 671 -2.31 -29.24 1.36
N THR A 672 -0.99 -29.12 1.43
CA THR A 672 -0.19 -28.14 0.69
C THR A 672 0.90 -28.83 -0.12
N LEU A 673 1.31 -28.23 -1.22
CA LEU A 673 2.45 -28.62 -2.03
C LEU A 673 3.42 -27.45 -2.18
N GLY A 674 4.69 -27.73 -2.33
CA GLY A 674 5.72 -26.78 -2.69
C GLY A 674 6.76 -27.46 -3.57
N TYR A 675 7.45 -26.68 -4.41
CA TYR A 675 8.35 -27.20 -5.44
C TYR A 675 9.70 -26.48 -5.44
N ALA A 676 10.78 -27.24 -5.70
CA ALA A 676 12.07 -26.67 -6.04
C ALA A 676 12.70 -27.49 -7.17
N VAL A 677 12.89 -26.86 -8.32
CA VAL A 677 13.50 -27.48 -9.50
C VAL A 677 15.00 -27.32 -9.43
N ALA A 678 15.75 -28.43 -9.45
CA ALA A 678 17.19 -28.39 -9.37
C ALA A 678 17.81 -27.71 -10.59
N GLY A 679 18.72 -26.75 -10.36
CA GLY A 679 19.42 -26.03 -11.42
C GLY A 679 18.56 -25.06 -12.22
N LEU A 680 17.41 -24.63 -11.70
CA LEU A 680 16.55 -23.66 -12.34
C LEU A 680 17.24 -22.30 -12.44
N SER A 681 17.29 -21.75 -13.65
CA SER A 681 17.77 -20.39 -13.90
C SER A 681 16.67 -19.36 -13.64
N LEU A 682 17.05 -18.10 -13.56
CA LEU A 682 16.11 -16.98 -13.39
C LEU A 682 15.09 -16.86 -14.53
N THR A 683 15.33 -17.49 -15.68
CA THR A 683 14.39 -17.54 -16.81
C THR A 683 13.45 -18.73 -16.77
N GLY A 684 13.39 -19.46 -15.64
CA GLY A 684 12.57 -20.66 -15.53
C GLY A 684 13.08 -21.83 -16.37
N SER A 685 14.39 -21.86 -16.68
CA SER A 685 15.02 -22.90 -17.49
C SER A 685 15.96 -23.75 -16.66
N ALA A 686 15.80 -25.09 -16.72
CA ALA A 686 16.71 -26.06 -16.11
C ALA A 686 17.59 -26.73 -17.20
N PRO A 687 18.75 -27.34 -16.85
CA PRO A 687 19.54 -28.13 -17.81
C PRO A 687 18.71 -29.24 -18.45
N ALA A 688 18.91 -29.52 -19.72
CA ALA A 688 18.28 -30.66 -20.41
C ALA A 688 18.83 -32.02 -19.88
N GLY A 689 18.07 -33.07 -20.06
CA GLY A 689 18.43 -34.41 -19.63
C GLY A 689 17.88 -34.77 -18.25
N ALA A 690 18.72 -35.20 -17.32
CA ALA A 690 18.29 -35.62 -15.99
C ALA A 690 17.70 -34.47 -15.20
N GLN A 691 16.49 -34.65 -14.71
CA GLN A 691 15.77 -33.68 -13.89
C GLN A 691 15.59 -34.21 -12.47
N ALA A 692 15.64 -33.29 -11.51
CA ALA A 692 15.21 -33.50 -10.13
C ALA A 692 14.31 -32.37 -9.68
N VAL A 693 13.11 -32.70 -9.27
CA VAL A 693 12.15 -31.76 -8.67
C VAL A 693 11.91 -32.18 -7.23
N HIS A 694 12.27 -31.32 -6.30
CA HIS A 694 11.97 -31.52 -4.89
C HIS A 694 10.54 -31.07 -4.62
N ILE A 695 9.78 -31.91 -3.92
CA ILE A 695 8.39 -31.65 -3.52
C ILE A 695 8.32 -31.64 -2.01
N THR A 696 7.71 -30.60 -1.47
CA THR A 696 7.31 -30.55 -0.07
C THR A 696 5.79 -30.74 -0.01
N ALA A 697 5.33 -31.80 0.64
CA ALA A 697 3.92 -32.06 0.88
C ALA A 697 3.63 -31.92 2.37
N GLY A 698 2.64 -31.12 2.70
CA GLY A 698 2.29 -30.82 4.10
C GLY A 698 0.82 -30.50 4.25
N HIS A 699 0.50 -29.76 5.27
CA HIS A 699 -0.84 -29.22 5.56
C HIS A 699 -0.71 -27.75 5.92
N LEU A 700 -1.85 -27.06 5.90
CA LEU A 700 -1.94 -25.68 6.40
C LEU A 700 -1.38 -25.59 7.83
N GLN A 701 -0.70 -24.52 8.10
CA GLN A 701 -0.18 -24.22 9.42
C GLN A 701 -1.32 -24.18 10.44
N LEU A 702 -1.09 -24.67 11.66
CA LEU A 702 -2.07 -24.84 12.74
C LEU A 702 -3.14 -25.92 12.49
N ALA A 703 -3.21 -26.56 11.36
CA ALA A 703 -4.15 -27.64 11.12
C ALA A 703 -3.85 -28.85 12.00
N LYS A 704 -4.89 -29.45 12.56
CA LYS A 704 -4.79 -30.77 13.21
C LYS A 704 -4.84 -31.85 12.12
N ALA A 705 -3.67 -32.15 11.56
CA ALA A 705 -3.56 -33.02 10.38
C ALA A 705 -2.86 -34.33 10.68
N ALA A 706 -3.14 -35.33 9.87
CA ALA A 706 -2.49 -36.64 9.90
C ALA A 706 -1.15 -36.59 9.14
N ALA A 707 -0.27 -37.57 9.37
CA ALA A 707 1.01 -37.64 8.68
C ALA A 707 0.82 -37.87 7.17
N VAL A 708 1.62 -37.21 6.36
CA VAL A 708 1.71 -37.45 4.90
C VAL A 708 2.24 -38.86 4.67
N THR A 709 1.53 -39.65 3.84
CA THR A 709 1.83 -41.04 3.60
C THR A 709 2.60 -41.30 2.30
N GLY A 710 2.52 -40.37 1.33
CA GLY A 710 3.20 -40.53 0.07
C GLY A 710 2.92 -39.41 -0.92
N ALA A 711 3.75 -39.35 -1.95
CA ALA A 711 3.55 -38.47 -3.11
C ALA A 711 3.77 -39.23 -4.43
N THR A 712 3.14 -38.74 -5.48
CA THR A 712 3.29 -39.21 -6.87
C THR A 712 3.53 -38.02 -7.78
N VAL A 713 4.31 -38.21 -8.84
CA VAL A 713 4.56 -37.19 -9.85
C VAL A 713 4.47 -37.81 -11.24
N ALA A 714 3.70 -37.17 -12.11
CA ALA A 714 3.73 -37.44 -13.54
C ALA A 714 4.17 -36.16 -14.28
N VAL A 715 4.86 -36.33 -15.40
CA VAL A 715 5.39 -35.24 -16.22
C VAL A 715 4.85 -35.33 -17.64
N SER A 716 4.71 -34.16 -18.27
CA SER A 716 4.32 -34.05 -19.67
C SER A 716 5.22 -33.07 -20.39
N PHE A 717 5.54 -33.36 -21.67
CA PHE A 717 6.35 -32.52 -22.55
C PHE A 717 5.54 -31.98 -23.75
N ASP A 718 4.23 -32.21 -23.76
CA ASP A 718 3.32 -31.86 -24.85
C ASP A 718 2.12 -31.00 -24.40
N GLY A 719 2.31 -30.27 -23.30
CA GLY A 719 1.27 -29.39 -22.74
C GLY A 719 0.13 -30.14 -22.04
N GLY A 720 0.46 -31.28 -21.40
CA GLY A 720 -0.49 -32.04 -20.61
C GLY A 720 -1.35 -33.05 -21.41
N LYS A 721 -1.04 -33.30 -22.67
CA LYS A 721 -1.75 -34.26 -23.51
C LYS A 721 -1.40 -35.71 -23.16
N THR A 722 -0.12 -35.98 -22.95
CA THR A 722 0.39 -37.29 -22.50
C THR A 722 1.21 -37.14 -21.22
N TRP A 723 1.08 -38.13 -20.33
CA TRP A 723 1.71 -38.10 -19.00
C TRP A 723 2.56 -39.34 -18.77
N HIS A 724 3.76 -39.15 -18.23
CA HIS A 724 4.71 -40.20 -17.86
C HIS A 724 4.99 -40.14 -16.36
N GLN A 725 4.94 -41.29 -15.69
CA GLN A 725 5.25 -41.35 -14.25
C GLN A 725 6.76 -41.08 -14.02
N ALA A 726 7.05 -40.16 -13.09
CA ALA A 726 8.42 -39.98 -12.60
C ALA A 726 8.74 -40.96 -11.46
N ALA A 727 10.00 -41.29 -11.29
CA ALA A 727 10.42 -42.00 -10.10
C ALA A 727 10.44 -41.03 -8.91
N VAL A 728 9.70 -41.41 -7.84
CA VAL A 728 9.61 -40.59 -6.64
C VAL A 728 10.27 -41.31 -5.47
N THR A 729 11.17 -40.64 -4.79
CA THR A 729 11.81 -41.10 -3.55
C THR A 729 11.61 -40.07 -2.45
N GLY A 730 11.65 -40.53 -1.19
CA GLY A 730 11.45 -39.65 -0.04
C GLY A 730 10.37 -40.16 0.91
N SER A 731 10.14 -39.42 1.98
CA SER A 731 9.15 -39.75 3.04
C SER A 731 8.87 -38.52 3.89
N ALA A 732 7.86 -38.65 4.77
CA ALA A 732 7.54 -37.62 5.78
C ALA A 732 7.37 -36.20 5.22
N GLY A 733 6.74 -36.09 4.04
CA GLY A 733 6.45 -34.79 3.39
C GLY A 733 7.57 -34.28 2.46
N GLY A 734 8.78 -34.81 2.53
CA GLY A 734 9.88 -34.44 1.63
C GLY A 734 10.10 -35.51 0.57
N TYR A 735 9.94 -35.15 -0.72
CA TYR A 735 10.07 -36.08 -1.84
C TYR A 735 10.93 -35.50 -2.95
N THR A 736 11.50 -36.37 -3.76
CA THR A 736 12.23 -35.99 -4.99
C THR A 736 11.69 -36.81 -6.15
N ALA A 737 11.18 -36.12 -7.16
CA ALA A 737 10.82 -36.71 -8.44
C ALA A 737 12.01 -36.63 -9.40
N SER A 738 12.40 -37.81 -10.01
CA SER A 738 13.47 -37.92 -10.96
C SER A 738 12.95 -38.42 -12.30
N PHE A 739 13.36 -37.80 -13.41
CA PHE A 739 12.99 -38.15 -14.78
C PHE A 739 13.96 -37.55 -15.77
N THR A 740 13.78 -37.84 -17.06
CA THR A 740 14.58 -37.26 -18.13
C THR A 740 13.68 -36.37 -18.99
N ALA A 741 14.12 -35.13 -19.26
CA ALA A 741 13.42 -34.20 -20.12
C ALA A 741 14.22 -33.86 -21.38
N PRO A 742 13.58 -33.80 -22.57
CA PRO A 742 14.23 -33.37 -23.81
C PRO A 742 14.76 -31.94 -23.72
N ALA A 743 15.75 -31.61 -24.56
CA ALA A 743 16.19 -30.22 -24.72
C ALA A 743 15.09 -29.35 -25.32
N GLY A 744 14.95 -28.12 -24.82
CA GLY A 744 13.94 -27.14 -25.25
C GLY A 744 12.50 -27.52 -24.92
N ALA A 745 12.28 -28.54 -24.09
CA ALA A 745 10.91 -28.93 -23.71
C ALA A 745 10.30 -28.01 -22.64
N LYS A 746 9.02 -27.71 -22.77
CA LYS A 746 8.22 -27.19 -21.66
C LYS A 746 7.72 -28.35 -20.83
N VAL A 747 8.08 -28.36 -19.55
CA VAL A 747 7.75 -29.44 -18.61
C VAL A 747 6.47 -29.07 -17.87
N SER A 748 5.47 -29.93 -17.97
CA SER A 748 4.26 -29.83 -17.14
C SER A 748 4.35 -30.87 -16.02
N LEU A 749 3.83 -30.53 -14.84
CA LEU A 749 3.85 -31.39 -13.65
C LEU A 749 2.42 -31.75 -13.25
N ARG A 750 2.22 -33.00 -12.85
CA ARG A 750 1.03 -33.43 -12.10
C ARG A 750 1.49 -34.14 -10.84
N THR A 751 1.29 -33.50 -9.72
CA THR A 751 1.73 -33.96 -8.40
C THR A 751 0.53 -34.33 -7.55
N GLY A 752 0.56 -35.50 -6.94
CA GLY A 752 -0.41 -35.94 -5.95
C GLY A 752 0.24 -36.24 -4.62
N ALA A 753 -0.43 -35.94 -3.53
CA ALA A 753 -0.04 -36.38 -2.19
C ALA A 753 -1.27 -36.81 -1.39
N ALA A 754 -1.03 -37.65 -0.37
CA ALA A 754 -2.07 -38.16 0.52
C ALA A 754 -1.58 -38.21 1.97
N ASP A 755 -2.53 -38.10 2.91
CA ASP A 755 -2.29 -38.29 4.33
C ASP A 755 -2.95 -39.56 4.90
N ALA A 756 -2.63 -39.89 6.14
CA ALA A 756 -3.16 -41.08 6.80
C ALA A 756 -4.63 -40.97 7.22
N ALA A 757 -5.26 -39.80 7.16
CA ALA A 757 -6.68 -39.57 7.40
C ALA A 757 -7.53 -39.66 6.13
N GLY A 758 -6.90 -39.86 4.95
CA GLY A 758 -7.55 -39.88 3.65
C GLY A 758 -7.68 -38.51 3.00
N GLY A 759 -7.02 -37.50 3.54
CA GLY A 759 -6.83 -36.22 2.88
C GLY A 759 -5.96 -36.40 1.64
N THR A 760 -6.28 -35.66 0.56
CA THR A 760 -5.52 -35.69 -0.70
C THR A 760 -5.41 -34.32 -1.32
N ILE A 761 -4.31 -34.12 -2.04
CA ILE A 761 -4.10 -33.02 -2.97
C ILE A 761 -3.63 -33.58 -4.30
N THR A 762 -4.14 -33.03 -5.40
CA THR A 762 -3.62 -33.27 -6.75
C THR A 762 -3.51 -31.95 -7.45
N GLU A 763 -2.33 -31.59 -7.87
CA GLU A 763 -2.03 -30.34 -8.56
C GLU A 763 -1.46 -30.62 -9.94
N THR A 764 -1.99 -29.96 -10.95
CA THR A 764 -1.53 -30.02 -12.34
C THR A 764 -1.10 -28.64 -12.78
N ILE A 765 0.17 -28.48 -13.14
CA ILE A 765 0.74 -27.19 -13.62
C ILE A 765 1.20 -27.41 -15.06
N ILE A 766 0.60 -26.69 -15.99
CA ILE A 766 0.94 -26.77 -17.41
C ILE A 766 2.09 -25.78 -17.72
N ASN A 767 3.14 -26.28 -18.38
CA ASN A 767 4.35 -25.53 -18.67
C ASN A 767 4.99 -24.96 -17.40
N ALA A 768 5.14 -25.78 -16.36
CA ALA A 768 5.65 -25.41 -15.05
C ALA A 768 7.05 -24.76 -15.09
N TYR A 769 7.91 -25.28 -15.97
CA TYR A 769 9.22 -24.74 -16.32
C TYR A 769 9.65 -25.25 -17.70
N GLN A 770 10.82 -24.83 -18.18
CA GLN A 770 11.37 -25.33 -19.43
C GLN A 770 12.78 -25.92 -19.24
N THR A 771 13.23 -26.69 -20.21
CA THR A 771 14.64 -27.14 -20.29
C THR A 771 15.41 -26.27 -21.27
N ALA A 772 16.72 -26.14 -21.04
CA ALA A 772 17.62 -25.46 -21.97
C ALA A 772 17.62 -26.18 -23.34
N SER A 773 17.80 -25.40 -24.41
CA SER A 773 17.86 -25.87 -25.81
C SER A 773 19.13 -26.63 -26.10
#